data_b713347f665c07ad9f2db89128001d31
#
_entry.id   b713347f665c07ad9f2db89128001d31
#
_cell.length_a   1.000
_cell.length_b   1.000
_cell.length_c   1.000
_cell.angle_alpha   90.00
_cell.angle_beta   90.00
_cell.angle_gamma   90.00
#
_symmetry.space_group_name_H-M   'P 1'
#
loop_
_entity.id
_entity.type
_entity.pdbx_description
1 polymer ?
#
loop_
_entity_poly.entity_id
_entity_poly.type
_entity_poly.pdbx_seq_one_letter_code
_entity_poly.pdbx_strand_id
1 'polypeptide(L)'
;MRRLPFTAFLILAAAVAVSAQSPAPAASDLQITPDEVVFGARLGSSPTMGRFMRYEDLRSGPLLERLHVSRGNDAWKFNGDVRNAGYRDQGYRATFNRYGRLKASFDYDQIPLWFGDVEQSPYREETPGVFRLNDTIQAAVQGGTATLASYASELRGLDLRSRRDTASGRFLYEATRHLDLSVAISSTKRTGAQPWGASFGFSDATVVPVPLDRRTNDVTAAAEWSNPRGSARLAYDGSWFDNRIEALVWDNPLRFSDTTNANAYSTGLASSQGRMSLWPDSSAHTVSGSGTLTLPHRSRLVGYASVGTWLQNDTLLPYTINTAIAPIPMARETAEAKAVITSMNYRYTSRPTPTTFVTASYRLYDFDNQTEPFELTNIVRLDGTLAPSPAAETEPFGYVRHFGDVDVSSSRFRHVALRAGYGVERDHRTYRYVETTTDHQVRASVDSVSLPWGAVRLQYDHSLRKGSGLDEQVFEEINEQQSLRQFDIANRSRDRVSAIVQYLPTPAIGLSGTASLGRERRPDSAFGLQDNDVHSLAAGVDYTLTANAIASVSYGYDAYRTLQRSRQANPPPDPTFFDERRDWQTRMNEHVHTFNASLELPHVAPATSLRVAYDGVHDRSRYLYELAPSSTLTPVQQLPEVSTSFGVFSVDLRHTLSSRLAAGVGYRLDHFDTNDFALGPGIMDTPLIPTFLNLQYQWRPYDVHTIYLRLAYTF
;
A
#
# COMPACT_ATOMS: atom_id res chain seq x y z
N MET A 1 10.28 35.23 -33.77
CA MET A 1 9.60 34.96 -32.50
C MET A 1 8.57 33.87 -32.74
N ARG A 2 8.94 32.61 -32.53
CA ARG A 2 8.09 31.46 -32.76
C ARG A 2 7.36 31.12 -31.47
N ARG A 3 6.03 31.15 -31.54
CA ARG A 3 5.14 30.75 -30.43
C ARG A 3 5.19 29.22 -30.28
N LEU A 4 5.69 28.71 -29.17
CA LEU A 4 5.54 27.30 -28.75
C LEU A 4 4.15 27.09 -28.13
N PRO A 5 3.45 26.00 -28.41
CA PRO A 5 2.11 25.78 -27.88
C PRO A 5 2.14 25.33 -26.41
N PHE A 6 1.39 26.06 -25.62
CA PHE A 6 1.26 25.98 -24.14
C PHE A 6 0.39 24.79 -23.65
N THR A 7 0.39 23.68 -24.35
CA THR A 7 -0.55 22.57 -24.07
C THR A 7 0.02 21.44 -23.19
N ALA A 8 1.28 21.52 -22.77
CA ALA A 8 1.95 20.42 -22.04
C ALA A 8 1.94 20.56 -20.50
N PHE A 9 1.44 21.68 -19.93
CA PHE A 9 1.61 21.98 -18.50
C PHE A 9 0.43 21.64 -17.59
N LEU A 10 -0.67 21.10 -18.11
CA LEU A 10 -1.91 20.87 -17.34
C LEU A 10 -2.06 19.46 -16.74
N ILE A 11 -1.08 18.57 -16.93
CA ILE A 11 -1.15 17.18 -16.45
C ILE A 11 -0.40 16.95 -15.11
N LEU A 12 0.41 17.91 -14.66
CA LEU A 12 1.27 17.70 -13.47
C LEU A 12 0.62 18.03 -12.12
N ALA A 13 -0.58 18.62 -12.08
CA ALA A 13 -1.22 19.07 -10.84
C ALA A 13 -2.17 18.07 -10.18
N ALA A 14 -2.34 16.86 -10.72
CA ALA A 14 -3.27 15.86 -10.19
C ALA A 14 -2.58 14.64 -9.49
N ALA A 15 -1.26 14.70 -9.29
CA ALA A 15 -0.48 13.56 -8.81
C ALA A 15 0.24 13.81 -7.47
N VAL A 16 -0.26 14.73 -6.64
CA VAL A 16 0.27 14.92 -5.29
C VAL A 16 -0.78 14.52 -4.26
N ALA A 17 -1.11 13.27 -4.25
CA ALA A 17 -1.63 12.55 -3.08
C ALA A 17 -1.41 11.06 -3.32
N VAL A 18 -0.68 10.46 -2.42
CA VAL A 18 -0.36 9.03 -2.28
C VAL A 18 0.96 8.61 -2.94
N SER A 19 1.85 8.41 -2.07
CA SER A 19 2.96 7.46 -1.99
C SER A 19 4.32 8.10 -1.77
N ALA A 20 4.82 7.92 -0.56
CA ALA A 20 6.23 7.97 -0.24
C ALA A 20 6.93 6.74 -0.88
N GLN A 21 7.00 6.75 -2.19
CA GLN A 21 7.95 5.97 -2.98
C GLN A 21 8.67 7.00 -3.84
N SER A 22 9.96 7.17 -3.61
CA SER A 22 10.79 7.92 -4.53
C SER A 22 10.54 7.40 -5.94
N PRO A 23 10.04 8.21 -6.89
CA PRO A 23 9.93 7.76 -8.25
C PRO A 23 11.35 7.50 -8.74
N ALA A 24 11.62 6.30 -9.21
CA ALA A 24 12.76 6.10 -10.07
C ALA A 24 12.67 7.16 -11.19
N PRO A 25 13.76 7.86 -11.52
CA PRO A 25 13.73 8.89 -12.54
C PRO A 25 13.17 8.27 -13.82
N ALA A 26 12.05 8.82 -14.30
CA ALA A 26 11.51 8.48 -15.59
C ALA A 26 12.58 8.84 -16.63
N ALA A 27 13.26 7.84 -17.16
CA ALA A 27 14.16 8.04 -18.29
C ALA A 27 13.32 8.56 -19.45
N SER A 28 13.59 9.78 -19.87
CA SER A 28 13.02 10.29 -21.12
C SER A 28 13.53 9.40 -22.25
N ASP A 29 12.65 8.80 -23.01
CA ASP A 29 12.95 7.87 -24.13
C ASP A 29 13.76 8.50 -25.27
N LEU A 30 14.22 9.73 -25.14
CA LEU A 30 14.94 10.50 -26.15
C LEU A 30 16.42 10.79 -25.84
N GLN A 31 16.93 10.42 -24.65
CA GLN A 31 18.37 10.50 -24.43
C GLN A 31 19.03 9.20 -24.92
N ILE A 32 19.91 9.32 -25.92
CA ILE A 32 20.85 8.26 -26.29
C ILE A 32 21.78 8.08 -25.08
N THR A 33 21.45 7.12 -24.22
CA THR A 33 22.32 6.78 -23.09
C THR A 33 23.54 6.08 -23.70
N PRO A 34 24.75 6.58 -23.50
CA PRO A 34 25.94 5.91 -24.02
C PRO A 34 26.11 4.54 -23.33
N ASP A 35 26.75 3.61 -24.02
CA ASP A 35 27.15 2.35 -23.40
C ASP A 35 28.03 2.63 -22.20
N GLU A 36 27.64 2.15 -21.04
CA GLU A 36 28.27 2.50 -19.77
C GLU A 36 28.34 1.27 -18.86
N VAL A 37 29.44 1.11 -18.18
CA VAL A 37 29.57 0.23 -17.03
C VAL A 37 29.95 1.05 -15.79
N VAL A 38 29.22 0.86 -14.70
CA VAL A 38 29.49 1.49 -13.41
C VAL A 38 29.84 0.43 -12.38
N PHE A 39 31.10 0.43 -11.97
CA PHE A 39 31.57 -0.34 -10.83
C PHE A 39 31.47 0.53 -9.58
N GLY A 40 30.96 -0.02 -8.51
CA GLY A 40 30.82 0.65 -7.23
C GLY A 40 31.49 -0.12 -6.11
N ALA A 41 31.70 0.58 -5.01
CA ALA A 41 31.95 -0.03 -3.70
C ALA A 41 31.18 0.75 -2.66
N ARG A 42 30.57 0.02 -1.72
CA ARG A 42 29.77 0.57 -0.63
C ARG A 42 30.42 0.21 0.69
N LEU A 43 30.59 1.22 1.55
CA LEU A 43 31.12 1.08 2.91
C LEU A 43 30.12 1.71 3.86
N GLY A 44 29.47 0.91 4.70
CA GLY A 44 28.46 1.37 5.65
C GLY A 44 28.82 1.04 7.11
N SER A 45 28.34 1.87 8.03
CA SER A 45 28.59 1.70 9.48
C SER A 45 27.76 0.59 10.14
N SER A 46 26.61 0.22 9.54
CA SER A 46 25.78 -0.88 10.05
C SER A 46 24.98 -1.54 8.92
N PRO A 47 25.39 -2.74 8.48
CA PRO A 47 24.83 -3.36 7.29
C PRO A 47 23.55 -4.17 7.51
N THR A 48 23.05 -4.36 8.74
CA THR A 48 22.01 -5.37 9.04
C THR A 48 20.71 -4.82 9.61
N MET A 49 20.46 -3.51 9.52
CA MET A 49 19.21 -2.92 10.01
C MET A 49 18.07 -3.09 9.00
N GLY A 50 17.05 -3.83 9.38
CA GLY A 50 15.93 -4.18 8.51
C GLY A 50 15.16 -2.97 7.98
N ARG A 51 14.96 -1.92 8.78
CA ARG A 51 14.32 -0.69 8.31
C ARG A 51 15.18 0.09 7.31
N PHE A 52 16.49 0.18 7.56
CA PHE A 52 17.44 0.84 6.66
C PHE A 52 17.50 0.12 5.31
N MET A 53 17.58 -1.20 5.32
CA MET A 53 17.66 -2.01 4.10
C MET A 53 16.31 -2.33 3.47
N ARG A 54 15.22 -2.02 4.06
CA ARG A 54 13.86 -2.55 3.86
C ARG A 54 13.54 -3.17 2.50
N TYR A 55 13.85 -2.50 1.38
CA TYR A 55 13.59 -2.96 0.01
C TYR A 55 14.85 -3.05 -0.86
N GLU A 56 16.01 -2.82 -0.28
CA GLU A 56 17.29 -2.76 -0.99
C GLU A 56 18.31 -3.65 -0.27
N ASP A 57 19.33 -4.09 -0.98
CA ASP A 57 20.48 -4.78 -0.38
C ASP A 57 21.63 -3.78 -0.23
N LEU A 58 21.68 -3.07 0.89
CA LEU A 58 22.64 -2.02 1.18
C LEU A 58 23.91 -2.50 1.91
N ARG A 59 24.20 -3.80 1.91
CA ARG A 59 25.41 -4.34 2.51
C ARG A 59 26.67 -3.73 1.92
N SER A 60 27.72 -3.63 2.73
CA SER A 60 29.05 -3.19 2.29
C SER A 60 29.69 -4.19 1.34
N GLY A 61 30.45 -3.69 0.37
CA GLY A 61 31.20 -4.51 -0.58
C GLY A 61 31.27 -3.92 -1.99
N PRO A 62 32.03 -4.56 -2.90
CA PRO A 62 32.07 -4.19 -4.30
C PRO A 62 30.78 -4.61 -5.00
N LEU A 63 30.32 -3.82 -5.97
CA LEU A 63 29.14 -4.11 -6.78
C LEU A 63 29.31 -3.68 -8.23
N LEU A 64 28.68 -4.41 -9.13
CA LEU A 64 28.36 -3.92 -10.46
C LEU A 64 27.03 -3.16 -10.34
N GLU A 65 27.14 -1.83 -10.16
CA GLU A 65 25.98 -0.96 -9.92
C GLU A 65 25.09 -0.89 -11.16
N ARG A 66 25.72 -0.73 -12.34
CA ARG A 66 25.03 -0.64 -13.63
C ARG A 66 25.88 -1.15 -14.78
N LEU A 67 25.23 -1.82 -15.72
CA LEU A 67 25.73 -2.02 -17.07
C LEU A 67 24.61 -1.66 -18.04
N HIS A 68 24.91 -0.73 -18.96
CA HIS A 68 24.01 -0.38 -20.06
C HIS A 68 24.72 -0.63 -21.40
N VAL A 69 24.05 -1.34 -22.30
CA VAL A 69 24.53 -1.59 -23.64
C VAL A 69 23.42 -1.30 -24.64
N SER A 70 23.71 -0.47 -25.64
CA SER A 70 22.81 -0.17 -26.74
C SER A 70 23.47 -0.49 -28.08
N ARG A 71 22.82 -1.31 -28.88
CA ARG A 71 23.28 -1.69 -30.22
C ARG A 71 22.13 -1.57 -31.20
N GLY A 72 22.41 -1.13 -32.42
CA GLY A 72 21.36 -1.04 -33.41
C GLY A 72 21.83 -0.42 -34.71
N ASN A 73 20.89 -0.36 -35.64
CA ASN A 73 21.02 0.30 -36.94
C ASN A 73 19.62 0.81 -37.34
N ASP A 74 19.47 1.25 -38.57
CA ASP A 74 18.20 1.78 -39.11
C ASP A 74 17.05 0.77 -39.13
N ALA A 75 17.33 -0.54 -39.00
CA ALA A 75 16.34 -1.60 -39.06
C ALA A 75 15.96 -2.16 -37.67
N TRP A 76 16.85 -2.09 -36.70
CA TRP A 76 16.62 -2.63 -35.37
C TRP A 76 17.43 -1.94 -34.28
N LYS A 77 16.96 -2.04 -33.02
CA LYS A 77 17.64 -1.59 -31.81
C LYS A 77 17.53 -2.65 -30.71
N PHE A 78 18.65 -2.91 -30.04
CA PHE A 78 18.74 -3.70 -28.81
C PHE A 78 19.26 -2.82 -27.68
N ASN A 79 18.64 -2.89 -26.49
CA ASN A 79 19.19 -2.34 -25.26
C ASN A 79 19.21 -3.42 -24.20
N GLY A 80 20.30 -3.47 -23.44
CA GLY A 80 20.48 -4.33 -22.28
C GLY A 80 20.88 -3.49 -21.07
N ASP A 81 20.20 -3.70 -19.96
CA ASP A 81 20.47 -3.06 -18.68
C ASP A 81 20.64 -4.11 -17.59
N VAL A 82 21.64 -3.93 -16.76
CA VAL A 82 21.90 -4.71 -15.55
C VAL A 82 22.03 -3.75 -14.38
N ARG A 83 21.42 -4.06 -13.25
CA ARG A 83 21.46 -3.26 -12.03
C ARG A 83 21.80 -4.16 -10.84
N ASN A 84 22.72 -3.71 -9.97
CA ASN A 84 23.09 -4.35 -8.71
C ASN A 84 23.37 -5.87 -8.83
N ALA A 85 24.10 -6.28 -9.86
CA ALA A 85 24.36 -7.70 -10.14
C ALA A 85 24.99 -8.41 -8.94
N GLY A 86 24.42 -9.57 -8.54
CA GLY A 86 24.88 -10.36 -7.39
C GLY A 86 24.36 -9.88 -6.03
N TYR A 87 23.57 -8.81 -5.99
CA TYR A 87 22.86 -8.34 -4.80
C TYR A 87 21.40 -8.83 -4.80
N ARG A 88 20.72 -8.75 -3.66
CA ARG A 88 19.35 -9.25 -3.51
C ARG A 88 18.28 -8.32 -4.12
N ASP A 89 18.69 -7.17 -4.60
CA ASP A 89 17.88 -6.17 -5.32
C ASP A 89 18.35 -6.00 -6.77
N GLN A 90 18.89 -7.07 -7.34
CA GLN A 90 19.37 -7.09 -8.71
C GLN A 90 18.23 -7.02 -9.73
N GLY A 91 18.51 -6.40 -10.86
CA GLY A 91 17.59 -6.29 -11.98
C GLY A 91 18.28 -6.44 -13.33
N TYR A 92 17.58 -7.09 -14.26
CA TYR A 92 18.05 -7.32 -15.64
C TYR A 92 16.93 -6.93 -16.59
N ARG A 93 17.25 -6.11 -17.58
CA ARG A 93 16.32 -5.75 -18.64
C ARG A 93 16.95 -5.90 -20.00
N ALA A 94 16.22 -6.49 -20.93
CA ALA A 94 16.60 -6.54 -22.34
C ALA A 94 15.41 -6.09 -23.19
N THR A 95 15.65 -5.23 -24.17
CA THR A 95 14.64 -4.82 -25.14
C THR A 95 15.19 -4.97 -26.54
N PHE A 96 14.38 -5.51 -27.43
CA PHE A 96 14.67 -5.64 -28.85
C PHE A 96 13.53 -5.04 -29.66
N ASN A 97 13.85 -4.14 -30.58
CA ASN A 97 12.90 -3.51 -31.47
C ASN A 97 13.38 -3.65 -32.91
N ARG A 98 12.65 -4.41 -33.72
CA ARG A 98 12.75 -4.42 -35.18
C ARG A 98 11.67 -3.49 -35.69
N TYR A 99 12.08 -2.30 -36.15
CA TYR A 99 11.18 -1.21 -36.53
C TYR A 99 10.11 -1.66 -37.53
N GLY A 100 8.86 -1.29 -37.26
CA GLY A 100 7.71 -1.62 -38.09
C GLY A 100 7.35 -3.11 -38.12
N ARG A 101 7.84 -3.95 -37.20
CA ARG A 101 7.56 -5.40 -37.23
C ARG A 101 7.44 -6.07 -35.88
N LEU A 102 8.43 -5.90 -34.98
CA LEU A 102 8.51 -6.68 -33.75
C LEU A 102 9.14 -5.87 -32.63
N LYS A 103 8.51 -5.89 -31.45
CA LYS A 103 9.10 -5.42 -30.21
C LYS A 103 9.07 -6.55 -29.21
N ALA A 104 10.20 -6.80 -28.55
CA ALA A 104 10.31 -7.78 -27.48
C ALA A 104 10.99 -7.13 -26.27
N SER A 105 10.55 -7.48 -25.09
CA SER A 105 11.22 -7.11 -23.85
C SER A 105 11.27 -8.31 -22.89
N PHE A 106 12.33 -8.34 -22.11
CA PHE A 106 12.49 -9.22 -20.97
C PHE A 106 12.92 -8.37 -19.78
N ASP A 107 12.26 -8.58 -18.64
CA ASP A 107 12.60 -7.94 -17.38
C ASP A 107 12.70 -9.02 -16.29
N TYR A 108 13.75 -8.96 -15.49
CA TYR A 108 13.86 -9.68 -14.23
C TYR A 108 14.18 -8.70 -13.12
N ASP A 109 13.41 -8.74 -12.06
CA ASP A 109 13.54 -7.86 -10.89
C ASP A 109 13.45 -8.67 -9.59
N GLN A 110 14.35 -8.39 -8.67
CA GLN A 110 14.42 -9.03 -7.37
C GLN A 110 14.31 -7.98 -6.29
N ILE A 111 13.31 -8.09 -5.40
CA ILE A 111 13.06 -7.15 -4.32
C ILE A 111 13.04 -7.89 -3.00
N PRO A 112 14.01 -7.63 -2.10
CA PRO A 112 13.96 -8.10 -0.72
C PRO A 112 12.99 -7.25 0.09
N LEU A 113 12.44 -7.82 1.16
CA LEU A 113 11.71 -7.09 2.20
C LEU A 113 12.19 -7.57 3.56
N TRP A 114 12.86 -6.69 4.28
CA TRP A 114 13.36 -6.91 5.62
C TRP A 114 12.34 -6.45 6.66
N PHE A 115 12.15 -7.24 7.71
CA PHE A 115 11.17 -6.92 8.76
C PHE A 115 11.80 -6.37 10.04
N GLY A 116 13.02 -6.74 10.37
CA GLY A 116 13.68 -6.29 11.59
C GLY A 116 15.21 -6.39 11.54
N ASP A 117 15.83 -6.24 12.70
CA ASP A 117 17.29 -6.08 12.83
C ASP A 117 17.96 -7.33 13.41
N VAL A 118 17.42 -7.84 14.52
CA VAL A 118 17.95 -8.99 15.26
C VAL A 118 16.77 -9.81 15.75
N GLU A 119 16.23 -10.60 14.84
CA GLU A 119 15.11 -11.46 15.14
C GLU A 119 15.58 -12.72 15.88
N GLN A 120 14.83 -13.12 16.90
CA GLN A 120 15.05 -14.36 17.63
C GLN A 120 13.71 -15.06 17.87
N SER A 121 13.76 -16.38 17.88
CA SER A 121 12.59 -17.19 18.19
C SER A 121 12.99 -18.44 18.96
N PRO A 122 12.21 -18.87 19.95
CA PRO A 122 12.36 -20.18 20.55
C PRO A 122 11.71 -21.28 19.70
N TYR A 123 10.88 -20.92 18.71
CA TYR A 123 10.26 -21.88 17.81
C TYR A 123 11.28 -22.49 16.85
N ARG A 124 11.09 -23.76 16.54
CA ARG A 124 11.84 -24.50 15.51
C ARG A 124 10.85 -24.91 14.43
N GLU A 125 11.15 -24.60 13.19
CA GLU A 125 10.40 -25.12 12.06
C GLU A 125 10.74 -26.60 11.84
N GLU A 126 9.76 -27.49 12.07
CA GLU A 126 9.90 -28.93 11.89
C GLU A 126 9.70 -29.32 10.44
N THR A 127 8.65 -28.82 9.84
CA THR A 127 8.36 -28.86 8.40
C THR A 127 7.84 -27.49 7.97
N PRO A 128 7.83 -27.15 6.67
CA PRO A 128 7.36 -25.85 6.24
C PRO A 128 5.98 -25.50 6.80
N GLY A 129 5.90 -24.44 7.58
CA GLY A 129 4.67 -23.99 8.25
C GLY A 129 4.37 -24.61 9.61
N VAL A 130 5.19 -25.53 10.12
CA VAL A 130 4.97 -26.19 11.43
C VAL A 130 6.07 -25.80 12.40
N PHE A 131 5.70 -25.09 13.47
CA PHE A 131 6.60 -24.51 14.46
C PHE A 131 6.42 -25.17 15.82
N ARG A 132 7.52 -25.75 16.35
CA ARG A 132 7.56 -26.48 17.61
C ARG A 132 8.37 -25.73 18.67
N LEU A 133 7.93 -25.88 19.91
CA LEU A 133 8.65 -25.45 21.10
C LEU A 133 9.30 -26.65 21.81
N ASN A 134 10.05 -26.37 22.87
CA ASN A 134 10.63 -27.40 23.73
C ASN A 134 9.54 -28.00 24.65
N ASP A 135 9.21 -29.27 24.48
CA ASP A 135 8.14 -29.99 25.20
C ASP A 135 8.34 -29.95 26.72
N THR A 136 9.60 -30.03 27.18
CA THR A 136 9.91 -29.98 28.62
C THR A 136 9.56 -28.62 29.22
N ILE A 137 9.83 -27.55 28.49
CA ILE A 137 9.49 -26.18 28.93
C ILE A 137 7.97 -25.99 28.87
N GLN A 138 7.32 -26.41 27.78
CA GLN A 138 5.85 -26.34 27.67
C GLN A 138 5.15 -27.06 28.84
N ALA A 139 5.58 -28.28 29.14
CA ALA A 139 5.03 -29.06 30.25
C ALA A 139 5.26 -28.39 31.61
N ALA A 140 6.45 -27.80 31.83
CA ALA A 140 6.76 -27.07 33.03
C ALA A 140 5.95 -25.76 33.17
N VAL A 141 5.72 -25.03 32.08
CA VAL A 141 4.86 -23.83 32.04
C VAL A 141 3.41 -24.21 32.32
N GLN A 142 2.89 -25.26 31.66
CA GLN A 142 1.55 -25.76 31.93
C GLN A 142 1.39 -26.21 33.41
N GLY A 143 2.40 -26.83 33.98
CA GLY A 143 2.43 -27.28 35.40
C GLY A 143 2.67 -26.16 36.42
N GLY A 144 2.88 -24.91 35.98
CA GLY A 144 3.11 -23.76 36.85
C GLY A 144 4.49 -23.76 37.52
N THR A 145 5.43 -24.59 37.07
CA THR A 145 6.81 -24.66 37.59
C THR A 145 7.79 -23.80 36.74
N ALA A 146 7.36 -23.30 35.62
CA ALA A 146 8.11 -22.39 34.74
C ALA A 146 7.21 -21.29 34.20
N THR A 147 7.78 -20.29 33.53
CA THR A 147 7.08 -19.17 32.87
C THR A 147 7.55 -19.04 31.43
N LEU A 148 6.93 -18.16 30.64
CA LEU A 148 7.40 -17.86 29.27
C LEU A 148 8.87 -17.42 29.25
N ALA A 149 9.38 -16.81 30.31
CA ALA A 149 10.79 -16.46 30.45
C ALA A 149 11.75 -17.64 30.31
N SER A 150 11.29 -18.85 30.58
CA SER A 150 12.09 -20.08 30.46
C SER A 150 12.48 -20.41 29.03
N TYR A 151 11.73 -19.89 28.04
CA TYR A 151 12.05 -20.05 26.63
C TYR A 151 13.28 -19.22 26.18
N ALA A 152 13.79 -18.32 27.04
CA ALA A 152 14.99 -17.53 26.74
C ALA A 152 16.21 -18.40 26.42
N SER A 153 16.30 -19.60 27.01
CA SER A 153 17.37 -20.57 26.77
C SER A 153 17.32 -21.19 25.36
N GLU A 154 16.16 -21.14 24.70
CA GLU A 154 15.93 -21.72 23.38
C GLU A 154 15.97 -20.70 22.24
N LEU A 155 16.16 -19.41 22.54
CA LEU A 155 16.21 -18.35 21.55
C LEU A 155 17.33 -18.58 20.53
N ARG A 156 16.98 -18.47 19.25
CA ARG A 156 17.89 -18.60 18.11
C ARG A 156 17.66 -17.48 17.13
N GLY A 157 18.74 -17.04 16.49
CA GLY A 157 18.67 -16.07 15.42
C GLY A 157 17.79 -16.56 14.26
N LEU A 158 16.96 -15.70 13.76
CA LEU A 158 16.02 -15.95 12.68
C LEU A 158 16.24 -14.91 11.58
N ASP A 159 16.20 -15.34 10.30
CA ASP A 159 16.24 -14.44 9.15
C ASP A 159 14.80 -14.09 8.72
N LEU A 160 14.29 -13.00 9.29
CA LEU A 160 12.91 -12.56 9.06
C LEU A 160 12.84 -11.60 7.87
N ARG A 161 12.90 -12.16 6.69
CA ARG A 161 12.75 -11.43 5.44
C ARG A 161 11.97 -12.21 4.40
N SER A 162 11.35 -11.50 3.48
CA SER A 162 10.83 -12.10 2.25
C SER A 162 11.55 -11.54 1.03
N ARG A 163 11.48 -12.26 -0.08
CA ARG A 163 12.01 -11.84 -1.36
C ARG A 163 10.97 -12.10 -2.45
N ARG A 164 10.79 -11.12 -3.30
CA ARG A 164 9.98 -11.22 -4.50
C ARG A 164 10.87 -11.22 -5.73
N ASP A 165 10.81 -12.30 -6.51
CA ASP A 165 11.48 -12.46 -7.79
C ASP A 165 10.43 -12.42 -8.90
N THR A 166 10.53 -11.46 -9.81
CA THR A 166 9.61 -11.32 -10.95
C THR A 166 10.39 -11.45 -12.25
N ALA A 167 10.02 -12.42 -13.07
CA ALA A 167 10.48 -12.53 -14.44
C ALA A 167 9.32 -12.24 -15.38
N SER A 168 9.50 -11.36 -16.36
CA SER A 168 8.46 -11.03 -17.33
C SER A 168 9.02 -10.90 -18.75
N GLY A 169 8.17 -11.27 -19.71
CA GLY A 169 8.45 -11.14 -21.13
C GLY A 169 7.25 -10.54 -21.86
N ARG A 170 7.52 -9.69 -22.84
CA ARG A 170 6.48 -9.13 -23.70
C ARG A 170 6.93 -9.18 -25.14
N PHE A 171 6.02 -9.61 -26.01
CA PHE A 171 6.16 -9.61 -27.47
C PHE A 171 5.03 -8.80 -28.07
N LEU A 172 5.35 -7.92 -29.01
CA LEU A 172 4.39 -7.17 -29.80
C LEU A 172 4.78 -7.33 -31.27
N TYR A 173 3.84 -7.81 -32.06
CA TYR A 173 3.98 -8.00 -33.51
C TYR A 173 3.07 -7.01 -34.24
N GLU A 174 3.66 -6.11 -35.01
CA GLU A 174 2.97 -5.16 -35.88
C GLU A 174 2.51 -5.92 -37.15
N ALA A 175 1.31 -6.56 -37.08
CA ALA A 175 0.81 -7.44 -38.13
C ALA A 175 0.46 -6.66 -39.40
N THR A 176 -0.09 -5.45 -39.24
CA THR A 176 -0.34 -4.49 -40.30
C THR A 176 -0.09 -3.06 -39.81
N ARG A 177 -0.24 -2.04 -40.66
CA ARG A 177 -0.14 -0.63 -40.25
C ARG A 177 -1.21 -0.21 -39.22
N HIS A 178 -2.21 -1.06 -39.02
CA HIS A 178 -3.37 -0.77 -38.20
C HIS A 178 -3.64 -1.84 -37.13
N LEU A 179 -2.93 -2.96 -37.14
CA LEU A 179 -3.17 -4.08 -36.23
C LEU A 179 -1.89 -4.53 -35.58
N ASP A 180 -1.85 -4.44 -34.28
CA ASP A 180 -0.82 -4.96 -33.40
C ASP A 180 -1.35 -6.18 -32.61
N LEU A 181 -0.56 -7.22 -32.56
CA LEU A 181 -0.79 -8.41 -31.72
C LEU A 181 0.25 -8.44 -30.62
N SER A 182 -0.15 -8.66 -29.37
CA SER A 182 0.79 -8.72 -28.26
C SER A 182 0.50 -9.89 -27.33
N VAL A 183 1.58 -10.46 -26.78
CA VAL A 183 1.54 -11.42 -25.68
C VAL A 183 2.51 -10.95 -24.61
N ALA A 184 2.06 -10.94 -23.37
CA ALA A 184 2.89 -10.73 -22.19
C ALA A 184 2.73 -11.91 -21.24
N ILE A 185 3.84 -12.33 -20.65
CA ILE A 185 3.87 -13.36 -19.61
C ILE A 185 4.66 -12.83 -18.43
N SER A 186 4.22 -13.14 -17.20
CA SER A 186 5.02 -12.89 -16.01
C SER A 186 4.92 -14.03 -15.02
N SER A 187 5.98 -14.23 -14.24
CA SER A 187 6.02 -15.16 -13.13
C SER A 187 6.65 -14.47 -11.93
N THR A 188 5.86 -14.31 -10.88
CA THR A 188 6.29 -13.69 -9.63
C THR A 188 6.34 -14.74 -8.54
N LYS A 189 7.56 -15.02 -8.03
CA LYS A 189 7.78 -15.90 -6.88
C LYS A 189 8.03 -15.07 -5.63
N ARG A 190 7.38 -15.44 -4.50
CA ARG A 190 7.65 -14.86 -3.18
C ARG A 190 8.08 -15.95 -2.22
N THR A 191 9.28 -15.81 -1.64
CA THR A 191 9.88 -16.76 -0.69
C THR A 191 10.38 -16.05 0.56
N GLY A 192 10.65 -16.82 1.63
CA GLY A 192 11.17 -16.33 2.90
C GLY A 192 10.18 -16.44 4.04
N ALA A 193 10.20 -15.51 4.98
CA ALA A 193 9.29 -15.48 6.11
C ALA A 193 8.84 -14.05 6.43
N GLN A 194 7.68 -13.92 7.06
CA GLN A 194 7.15 -12.67 7.59
C GLN A 194 6.61 -12.87 9.00
N PRO A 195 6.58 -11.84 9.87
CA PRO A 195 6.02 -11.98 11.21
C PRO A 195 4.49 -12.12 11.14
N TRP A 196 3.94 -12.95 12.02
CA TRP A 196 2.50 -13.12 12.19
C TRP A 196 2.13 -13.29 13.66
N GLY A 197 1.17 -12.50 14.14
CA GLY A 197 0.66 -12.61 15.52
C GLY A 197 -0.45 -13.65 15.63
N ALA A 198 -0.39 -14.44 16.69
CA ALA A 198 -1.41 -15.42 17.06
C ALA A 198 -1.77 -15.26 18.55
N SER A 199 -3.05 -15.34 18.89
CA SER A 199 -3.53 -15.22 20.26
C SER A 199 -3.97 -16.56 20.85
N PHE A 200 -3.83 -16.67 22.19
CA PHE A 200 -4.33 -17.78 22.99
C PHE A 200 -5.26 -17.22 24.07
N GLY A 201 -6.52 -16.99 23.74
CA GLY A 201 -7.46 -16.32 24.62
C GLY A 201 -7.34 -14.79 24.57
N PHE A 202 -7.73 -14.09 25.65
CA PHE A 202 -7.80 -12.65 25.72
C PHE A 202 -6.45 -11.93 25.89
N SER A 203 -5.55 -12.54 26.63
CA SER A 203 -4.39 -11.83 27.19
C SER A 203 -3.05 -12.33 26.68
N ASP A 204 -3.03 -13.47 26.01
CA ASP A 204 -1.81 -14.17 25.64
C ASP A 204 -1.66 -14.27 24.14
N ALA A 205 -0.46 -13.99 23.67
CA ALA A 205 -0.15 -14.00 22.26
C ALA A 205 1.28 -14.49 21.99
N THR A 206 1.51 -14.94 20.77
CA THR A 206 2.84 -15.21 20.24
C THR A 206 2.99 -14.60 18.86
N VAL A 207 4.22 -14.33 18.48
CA VAL A 207 4.56 -14.01 17.08
C VAL A 207 5.38 -15.16 16.53
N VAL A 208 4.95 -15.65 15.38
CA VAL A 208 5.62 -16.73 14.66
C VAL A 208 6.04 -16.27 13.27
N PRO A 209 7.13 -16.81 12.70
CA PRO A 209 7.53 -16.51 11.34
C PRO A 209 6.66 -17.30 10.36
N VAL A 210 5.76 -16.66 9.63
CA VAL A 210 5.00 -17.32 8.54
C VAL A 210 5.91 -17.54 7.35
N PRO A 211 6.19 -18.79 6.97
CA PRO A 211 6.98 -19.06 5.78
C PRO A 211 6.18 -18.73 4.51
N LEU A 212 6.89 -18.31 3.49
CA LEU A 212 6.34 -17.93 2.20
C LEU A 212 7.00 -18.77 1.11
N ASP A 213 6.23 -19.52 0.36
CA ASP A 213 6.62 -20.15 -0.91
C ASP A 213 5.41 -20.16 -1.85
N ARG A 214 5.19 -19.03 -2.49
CA ARG A 214 4.05 -18.82 -3.37
C ARG A 214 4.48 -18.26 -4.71
N ARG A 215 3.70 -18.55 -5.77
CA ARG A 215 3.93 -18.10 -7.13
C ARG A 215 2.65 -17.60 -7.78
N THR A 216 2.77 -16.51 -8.53
CA THR A 216 1.71 -16.05 -9.43
C THR A 216 2.25 -16.07 -10.86
N ASN A 217 1.53 -16.69 -11.77
CA ASN A 217 1.83 -16.70 -13.19
C ASN A 217 0.72 -15.95 -13.93
N ASP A 218 1.08 -14.95 -14.73
CA ASP A 218 0.15 -14.14 -15.49
C ASP A 218 0.43 -14.25 -16.99
N VAL A 219 -0.63 -14.24 -17.78
CA VAL A 219 -0.58 -14.21 -19.24
C VAL A 219 -1.58 -13.19 -19.74
N THR A 220 -1.12 -12.26 -20.59
CA THR A 220 -1.99 -11.34 -21.31
C THR A 220 -1.81 -11.56 -22.81
N ALA A 221 -2.90 -11.76 -23.55
CA ALA A 221 -2.92 -11.77 -24.99
C ALA A 221 -3.85 -10.66 -25.51
N ALA A 222 -3.39 -9.85 -26.45
CA ALA A 222 -4.21 -8.74 -26.95
C ALA A 222 -4.01 -8.48 -28.44
N ALA A 223 -5.10 -8.00 -29.05
CA ALA A 223 -5.13 -7.43 -30.41
C ALA A 223 -5.55 -5.97 -30.30
N GLU A 224 -4.79 -5.08 -30.90
CA GLU A 224 -5.05 -3.65 -30.91
C GLU A 224 -5.11 -3.14 -32.35
N TRP A 225 -6.23 -2.54 -32.71
CA TRP A 225 -6.44 -1.90 -33.98
C TRP A 225 -6.52 -0.39 -33.82
N SER A 226 -5.86 0.35 -34.70
CA SER A 226 -5.83 1.81 -34.63
C SER A 226 -5.87 2.45 -36.03
N ASN A 227 -6.55 3.60 -36.08
CA ASN A 227 -6.57 4.48 -37.25
C ASN A 227 -6.73 5.95 -36.81
N PRO A 228 -6.70 6.95 -37.75
CA PRO A 228 -6.83 8.36 -37.37
C PRO A 228 -8.15 8.74 -36.67
N ARG A 229 -9.21 7.92 -36.80
CA ARG A 229 -10.52 8.18 -36.18
C ARG A 229 -10.69 7.52 -34.83
N GLY A 230 -9.85 6.50 -34.46
CA GLY A 230 -9.95 5.82 -33.19
C GLY A 230 -9.09 4.59 -33.08
N SER A 231 -9.18 3.94 -31.94
CA SER A 231 -8.52 2.67 -31.63
C SER A 231 -9.49 1.72 -30.93
N ALA A 232 -9.26 0.43 -31.11
CA ALA A 232 -9.95 -0.64 -30.39
C ALA A 232 -8.93 -1.70 -29.95
N ARG A 233 -9.04 -2.18 -28.73
CA ARG A 233 -8.22 -3.26 -28.18
C ARG A 233 -9.13 -4.31 -27.57
N LEU A 234 -8.88 -5.57 -27.89
CA LEU A 234 -9.45 -6.74 -27.24
C LEU A 234 -8.31 -7.48 -26.54
N ALA A 235 -8.51 -7.86 -25.28
CA ALA A 235 -7.51 -8.59 -24.53
C ALA A 235 -8.13 -9.70 -23.68
N TYR A 236 -7.33 -10.74 -23.47
CA TYR A 236 -7.54 -11.77 -22.48
C TYR A 236 -6.39 -11.71 -21.45
N ASP A 237 -6.74 -11.76 -20.18
CA ASP A 237 -5.82 -11.81 -19.04
C ASP A 237 -6.15 -13.05 -18.21
N GLY A 238 -5.15 -13.92 -18.03
CA GLY A 238 -5.20 -15.08 -17.15
C GLY A 238 -4.16 -14.95 -16.04
N SER A 239 -4.56 -15.30 -14.81
CA SER A 239 -3.68 -15.29 -13.63
C SER A 239 -3.90 -16.56 -12.82
N TRP A 240 -2.81 -17.21 -12.40
CA TRP A 240 -2.81 -18.42 -11.56
C TRP A 240 -1.91 -18.19 -10.37
N PHE A 241 -2.47 -18.35 -9.19
CA PHE A 241 -1.78 -18.24 -7.92
C PHE A 241 -1.67 -19.61 -7.27
N ASP A 242 -0.45 -20.02 -6.93
CA ASP A 242 -0.12 -21.27 -6.26
C ASP A 242 0.58 -20.98 -4.93
N ASN A 243 0.13 -21.59 -3.84
CA ASN A 243 0.77 -21.53 -2.52
C ASN A 243 1.13 -22.93 -2.03
N ARG A 244 2.40 -23.16 -1.77
CA ARG A 244 2.90 -24.49 -1.37
C ARG A 244 2.74 -24.80 0.11
N ILE A 245 2.27 -23.86 0.90
CA ILE A 245 2.13 -23.97 2.35
C ILE A 245 0.67 -23.71 2.72
N GLU A 246 -0.08 -24.77 2.98
CA GLU A 246 -1.53 -24.70 3.20
C GLU A 246 -1.91 -24.09 4.55
N ALA A 247 -1.09 -24.34 5.58
CA ALA A 247 -1.39 -23.90 6.94
C ALA A 247 -0.14 -23.50 7.72
N LEU A 248 -0.33 -22.60 8.67
CA LEU A 248 0.59 -22.31 9.75
C LEU A 248 0.12 -23.05 11.00
N VAL A 249 0.96 -23.88 11.57
CA VAL A 249 0.73 -24.62 12.83
C VAL A 249 1.83 -24.24 13.81
N TRP A 250 1.47 -23.93 15.04
CA TRP A 250 2.44 -23.58 16.08
C TRP A 250 2.05 -24.14 17.43
N ASP A 251 3.05 -24.50 18.23
CA ASP A 251 2.83 -24.93 19.62
C ASP A 251 2.38 -23.76 20.48
N ASN A 252 1.41 -24.00 21.33
CA ASN A 252 0.97 -23.06 22.34
C ASN A 252 2.04 -22.97 23.45
N PRO A 253 2.66 -21.81 23.69
CA PRO A 253 3.73 -21.70 24.68
C PRO A 253 3.26 -21.94 26.12
N LEU A 254 1.97 -21.94 26.38
CA LEU A 254 1.38 -22.12 27.72
C LEU A 254 0.83 -23.54 27.95
N ARG A 255 0.74 -24.37 26.89
CA ARG A 255 0.09 -25.68 26.96
C ARG A 255 0.86 -26.74 26.18
N PHE A 256 1.14 -27.85 26.86
CA PHE A 256 1.76 -29.04 26.28
C PHE A 256 0.74 -30.09 25.81
N SER A 257 -0.39 -30.18 26.47
CA SER A 257 -1.41 -31.19 26.19
C SER A 257 -2.75 -30.58 25.84
N ASP A 258 -3.46 -31.23 24.94
CA ASP A 258 -4.81 -30.86 24.52
C ASP A 258 -5.86 -31.06 25.61
N THR A 259 -6.92 -30.28 25.53
CA THR A 259 -8.08 -30.38 26.40
C THR A 259 -9.36 -29.99 25.68
N THR A 260 -10.48 -30.62 26.03
CA THR A 260 -11.83 -30.22 25.58
C THR A 260 -12.50 -29.22 26.52
N ASN A 261 -11.91 -28.95 27.68
CA ASN A 261 -12.47 -28.06 28.70
C ASN A 261 -11.88 -26.64 28.55
N ALA A 262 -11.80 -26.13 27.33
CA ALA A 262 -11.39 -24.78 27.14
C ALA A 262 -12.53 -23.84 27.53
N ASN A 263 -12.35 -23.11 28.64
CA ASN A 263 -13.11 -21.88 28.83
C ASN A 263 -12.66 -20.90 27.76
N ALA A 264 -13.58 -20.39 26.95
CA ALA A 264 -13.36 -19.69 25.68
C ALA A 264 -12.31 -18.54 25.72
N TYR A 265 -11.94 -18.09 26.90
CA TYR A 265 -10.98 -16.99 27.08
C TYR A 265 -9.93 -17.24 28.17
N SER A 266 -9.82 -18.48 28.63
CA SER A 266 -8.85 -18.85 29.66
C SER A 266 -7.61 -19.48 29.02
N THR A 267 -6.45 -18.87 29.24
CA THR A 267 -5.16 -19.37 28.76
C THR A 267 -4.78 -20.72 29.34
N GLY A 268 -5.24 -21.02 30.55
CA GLY A 268 -4.96 -22.29 31.23
C GLY A 268 -5.65 -23.53 30.62
N LEU A 269 -6.60 -23.35 29.69
CA LEU A 269 -7.46 -24.42 29.18
C LEU A 269 -7.54 -24.46 27.64
N ALA A 270 -6.67 -23.76 26.92
CA ALA A 270 -6.61 -23.79 25.46
C ALA A 270 -5.97 -25.09 24.93
N SER A 271 -5.95 -25.29 23.62
CA SER A 271 -5.27 -26.40 22.96
C SER A 271 -3.74 -26.31 23.06
N SER A 272 -3.06 -27.42 22.86
CA SER A 272 -1.59 -27.49 22.81
C SER A 272 -1.00 -26.84 21.57
N GLN A 273 -1.79 -26.64 20.53
CA GLN A 273 -1.39 -26.06 19.26
C GLN A 273 -2.46 -25.13 18.70
N GLY A 274 -2.00 -24.12 17.94
CA GLY A 274 -2.84 -23.29 17.10
C GLY A 274 -2.62 -23.59 15.63
N ARG A 275 -3.65 -23.33 14.81
CA ARG A 275 -3.56 -23.44 13.36
C ARG A 275 -4.29 -22.29 12.68
N MET A 276 -3.69 -21.81 11.59
CA MET A 276 -4.31 -20.86 10.68
C MET A 276 -4.14 -21.37 9.24
N SER A 277 -5.22 -21.39 8.45
CA SER A 277 -5.08 -21.65 7.01
C SER A 277 -4.36 -20.48 6.35
N LEU A 278 -3.51 -20.80 5.40
CA LEU A 278 -2.83 -19.79 4.56
C LEU A 278 -3.61 -19.62 3.24
N TRP A 279 -3.07 -18.80 2.36
CA TRP A 279 -3.75 -18.41 1.11
C TRP A 279 -3.99 -19.63 0.20
N PRO A 280 -5.24 -19.92 -0.17
CA PRO A 280 -5.55 -21.01 -1.08
C PRO A 280 -5.12 -20.70 -2.52
N ASP A 281 -4.92 -21.74 -3.30
CA ASP A 281 -4.68 -21.64 -4.73
C ASP A 281 -5.90 -21.05 -5.43
N SER A 282 -5.65 -20.21 -6.43
CA SER A 282 -6.73 -19.51 -7.12
C SER A 282 -6.37 -19.18 -8.56
N SER A 283 -7.39 -18.97 -9.38
CA SER A 283 -7.21 -18.50 -10.75
C SER A 283 -8.19 -17.39 -11.10
N ALA A 284 -7.77 -16.52 -12.04
CA ALA A 284 -8.59 -15.46 -12.58
C ALA A 284 -8.48 -15.42 -14.10
N HIS A 285 -9.62 -15.22 -14.78
CA HIS A 285 -9.72 -15.14 -16.22
C HIS A 285 -10.58 -13.95 -16.61
N THR A 286 -10.02 -12.99 -17.34
CA THR A 286 -10.72 -11.75 -17.72
C THR A 286 -10.61 -11.50 -19.21
N VAL A 287 -11.74 -11.17 -19.83
CA VAL A 287 -11.78 -10.62 -21.19
C VAL A 287 -12.12 -9.13 -21.10
N SER A 288 -11.35 -8.31 -21.79
CA SER A 288 -11.55 -6.86 -21.79
C SER A 288 -11.54 -6.27 -23.19
N GLY A 289 -12.37 -5.24 -23.36
CA GLY A 289 -12.40 -4.40 -24.55
C GLY A 289 -12.15 -2.94 -24.17
N SER A 290 -11.32 -2.24 -24.92
CA SER A 290 -11.16 -0.79 -24.77
C SER A 290 -11.06 -0.11 -26.12
N GLY A 291 -11.39 1.18 -26.14
CA GLY A 291 -11.30 1.91 -27.39
C GLY A 291 -11.41 3.42 -27.22
N THR A 292 -11.03 4.09 -28.29
CA THR A 292 -11.13 5.54 -28.41
C THR A 292 -11.80 5.87 -29.72
N LEU A 293 -12.74 6.79 -29.68
CA LEU A 293 -13.47 7.26 -30.88
C LEU A 293 -13.44 8.79 -30.91
N THR A 294 -12.94 9.34 -32.01
CA THR A 294 -13.03 10.78 -32.31
C THR A 294 -14.36 11.08 -32.92
N LEU A 295 -15.13 11.98 -32.31
CA LEU A 295 -16.49 12.35 -32.70
C LEU A 295 -16.52 13.78 -33.30
N PRO A 296 -17.58 14.16 -33.99
CA PRO A 296 -17.77 15.54 -34.41
C PRO A 296 -17.72 16.55 -33.27
N HIS A 297 -17.64 17.84 -33.58
CA HIS A 297 -17.61 18.95 -32.60
C HIS A 297 -16.43 18.89 -31.60
N ARG A 298 -15.25 18.41 -32.05
CA ARG A 298 -14.04 18.26 -31.23
C ARG A 298 -14.29 17.39 -29.98
N SER A 299 -15.08 16.35 -30.16
CA SER A 299 -15.45 15.43 -29.10
C SER A 299 -14.65 14.13 -29.21
N ARG A 300 -14.46 13.47 -28.06
CA ARG A 300 -13.79 12.17 -27.96
C ARG A 300 -14.49 11.31 -26.92
N LEU A 301 -14.71 10.07 -27.27
CA LEU A 301 -15.16 9.01 -26.35
C LEU A 301 -14.00 8.03 -26.13
N VAL A 302 -13.71 7.74 -24.87
CA VAL A 302 -12.82 6.66 -24.45
C VAL A 302 -13.63 5.70 -23.64
N GLY A 303 -13.52 4.40 -23.92
CA GLY A 303 -14.26 3.36 -23.23
C GLY A 303 -13.39 2.16 -22.90
N TYR A 304 -13.70 1.53 -21.77
CA TYR A 304 -13.18 0.26 -21.32
C TYR A 304 -14.33 -0.54 -20.72
N ALA A 305 -14.39 -1.84 -21.03
CA ALA A 305 -15.26 -2.80 -20.36
C ALA A 305 -14.55 -4.13 -20.23
N SER A 306 -14.76 -4.82 -19.11
CA SER A 306 -14.25 -6.17 -18.87
C SER A 306 -15.24 -7.01 -18.10
N VAL A 307 -15.16 -8.31 -18.32
CA VAL A 307 -15.80 -9.33 -17.51
C VAL A 307 -14.81 -10.44 -17.24
N GLY A 308 -14.76 -10.89 -16.01
CA GLY A 308 -13.85 -11.96 -15.58
C GLY A 308 -14.46 -12.84 -14.53
N THR A 309 -13.84 -14.00 -14.32
CA THR A 309 -14.18 -14.94 -13.24
C THR A 309 -12.97 -15.16 -12.36
N TRP A 310 -13.20 -15.18 -11.05
CA TRP A 310 -12.23 -15.61 -10.05
C TRP A 310 -12.72 -16.93 -9.44
N LEU A 311 -11.81 -17.89 -9.35
CA LEU A 311 -12.11 -19.27 -8.93
C LEU A 311 -11.13 -19.67 -7.84
N GLN A 312 -11.67 -20.32 -6.79
CA GLN A 312 -10.87 -20.93 -5.74
C GLN A 312 -11.59 -22.23 -5.31
N ASN A 313 -10.87 -23.35 -5.29
CA ASN A 313 -11.44 -24.66 -5.05
C ASN A 313 -10.51 -25.60 -4.27
N ASP A 314 -9.68 -25.02 -3.39
CA ASP A 314 -8.85 -25.81 -2.49
C ASP A 314 -9.69 -26.54 -1.44
N THR A 315 -9.15 -27.65 -0.97
CA THR A 315 -9.74 -28.45 0.11
C THR A 315 -9.80 -27.63 1.40
N LEU A 316 -10.97 -27.61 2.04
CA LEU A 316 -11.16 -26.98 3.34
C LEU A 316 -10.43 -27.77 4.42
N LEU A 317 -9.71 -27.10 5.30
CA LEU A 317 -9.02 -27.72 6.41
C LEU A 317 -10.03 -28.16 7.48
N PRO A 318 -9.78 -29.25 8.24
CA PRO A 318 -10.63 -29.68 9.35
C PRO A 318 -10.89 -28.55 10.35
N TYR A 319 -12.02 -28.56 11.06
CA TYR A 319 -12.36 -27.49 12.01
C TYR A 319 -11.34 -27.27 13.11
N THR A 320 -10.60 -28.32 13.52
CA THR A 320 -9.58 -28.23 14.58
C THR A 320 -8.52 -29.31 14.40
N ILE A 321 -7.32 -29.05 14.96
CA ILE A 321 -6.23 -30.02 15.13
C ILE A 321 -6.13 -30.53 16.56
N ASN A 322 -7.01 -30.08 17.46
CA ASN A 322 -7.04 -30.51 18.87
C ASN A 322 -7.41 -32.00 18.95
N THR A 323 -6.49 -32.83 19.41
CA THR A 323 -6.64 -34.31 19.48
C THR A 323 -7.63 -34.78 20.54
N ALA A 324 -7.99 -33.93 21.50
CA ALA A 324 -8.98 -34.22 22.50
C ALA A 324 -10.44 -34.05 22.00
N ILE A 325 -10.61 -33.39 20.84
CA ILE A 325 -11.93 -33.22 20.20
C ILE A 325 -12.07 -34.30 19.11
N ALA A 326 -13.20 -35.03 19.15
CA ALA A 326 -13.48 -36.02 18.11
C ALA A 326 -13.53 -35.35 16.73
N PRO A 327 -13.08 -36.02 15.68
CA PRO A 327 -13.15 -35.48 14.32
C PRO A 327 -14.58 -35.07 13.95
N ILE A 328 -14.71 -33.84 13.45
CA ILE A 328 -15.99 -33.26 13.05
C ILE A 328 -16.05 -33.31 11.52
N PRO A 329 -17.09 -33.98 10.96
CA PRO A 329 -17.27 -33.99 9.51
C PRO A 329 -17.41 -32.57 8.94
N MET A 330 -16.71 -32.28 7.85
CA MET A 330 -16.89 -31.04 7.12
C MET A 330 -18.22 -31.04 6.38
N ALA A 331 -18.89 -29.88 6.30
CA ALA A 331 -20.13 -29.73 5.57
C ALA A 331 -19.93 -29.97 4.05
N ARG A 332 -18.75 -29.63 3.54
CA ARG A 332 -18.34 -29.88 2.16
C ARG A 332 -16.80 -29.93 2.06
N GLU A 333 -16.32 -30.54 0.99
CA GLU A 333 -14.87 -30.75 0.80
C GLU A 333 -14.15 -29.45 0.40
N THR A 334 -14.79 -28.62 -0.42
CA THR A 334 -14.25 -27.38 -0.93
C THR A 334 -15.29 -26.25 -0.84
N ALA A 335 -14.86 -25.00 -0.92
CA ALA A 335 -15.79 -23.87 -0.96
C ALA A 335 -16.45 -23.67 -2.32
N GLU A 336 -15.90 -24.24 -3.41
CA GLU A 336 -16.33 -24.00 -4.80
C GLU A 336 -16.51 -22.50 -5.10
N ALA A 337 -15.56 -21.72 -4.56
CA ALA A 337 -15.68 -20.27 -4.56
C ALA A 337 -15.55 -19.70 -5.98
N LYS A 338 -16.51 -18.86 -6.33
CA LYS A 338 -16.61 -18.23 -7.63
C LYS A 338 -17.10 -16.79 -7.51
N ALA A 339 -16.37 -15.86 -8.09
CA ALA A 339 -16.85 -14.49 -8.27
C ALA A 339 -16.81 -14.09 -9.73
N VAL A 340 -17.81 -13.34 -10.19
CA VAL A 340 -17.84 -12.69 -11.50
C VAL A 340 -17.58 -11.21 -11.29
N ILE A 341 -16.58 -10.67 -12.00
CA ILE A 341 -16.20 -9.27 -11.88
C ILE A 341 -16.48 -8.57 -13.20
N THR A 342 -17.33 -7.55 -13.14
CA THR A 342 -17.62 -6.67 -14.27
C THR A 342 -17.07 -5.28 -13.99
N SER A 343 -16.30 -4.72 -14.93
CA SER A 343 -15.77 -3.36 -14.81
C SER A 343 -16.02 -2.57 -16.09
N MET A 344 -16.48 -1.33 -15.94
CA MET A 344 -16.68 -0.40 -17.05
C MET A 344 -16.14 0.97 -16.69
N ASN A 345 -15.53 1.66 -17.66
CA ASN A 345 -15.06 3.03 -17.51
C ASN A 345 -15.22 3.77 -18.84
N TYR A 346 -16.11 4.74 -18.87
CA TYR A 346 -16.37 5.56 -20.04
C TYR A 346 -16.09 7.02 -19.74
N ARG A 347 -15.40 7.70 -20.64
CA ARG A 347 -15.16 9.13 -20.58
C ARG A 347 -15.45 9.79 -21.91
N TYR A 348 -16.37 10.74 -21.86
CA TYR A 348 -16.67 11.64 -22.96
C TYR A 348 -16.06 13.01 -22.68
N THR A 349 -15.38 13.58 -23.67
CA THR A 349 -14.86 14.95 -23.62
C THR A 349 -15.32 15.70 -24.86
N SER A 350 -15.65 16.97 -24.71
CA SER A 350 -16.14 17.83 -25.79
C SER A 350 -15.69 19.26 -25.62
N ARG A 351 -15.50 19.95 -26.74
CA ARG A 351 -15.32 21.39 -26.83
C ARG A 351 -16.43 22.01 -27.66
N PRO A 352 -17.64 22.18 -27.08
CA PRO A 352 -18.81 22.73 -27.84
C PRO A 352 -18.55 24.17 -28.31
N THR A 353 -17.74 24.93 -27.58
CA THR A 353 -17.29 26.27 -28.01
C THR A 353 -15.76 26.38 -27.81
N PRO A 354 -15.09 27.37 -28.39
CA PRO A 354 -13.67 27.59 -28.17
C PRO A 354 -13.25 27.80 -26.70
N THR A 355 -14.16 28.26 -25.87
CA THR A 355 -13.94 28.59 -24.46
C THR A 355 -14.58 27.62 -23.47
N THR A 356 -15.39 26.70 -23.94
CA THR A 356 -16.10 25.74 -23.06
C THR A 356 -15.57 24.33 -23.29
N PHE A 357 -15.27 23.65 -22.20
CA PHE A 357 -14.87 22.25 -22.19
C PHE A 357 -15.77 21.46 -21.25
N VAL A 358 -16.29 20.31 -21.72
CA VAL A 358 -17.17 19.42 -20.98
C VAL A 358 -16.52 18.06 -20.90
N THR A 359 -16.51 17.49 -19.71
CA THR A 359 -16.15 16.09 -19.46
C THR A 359 -17.31 15.40 -18.76
N ALA A 360 -17.69 14.22 -19.23
CA ALA A 360 -18.60 13.33 -18.53
C ALA A 360 -17.91 11.97 -18.39
N SER A 361 -18.03 11.35 -17.23
CA SER A 361 -17.50 10.00 -17.02
C SER A 361 -18.50 9.12 -16.28
N TYR A 362 -18.39 7.82 -16.56
CA TYR A 362 -19.14 6.79 -15.86
C TYR A 362 -18.21 5.61 -15.58
N ARG A 363 -18.29 5.10 -14.35
CA ARG A 363 -17.58 3.89 -13.91
C ARG A 363 -18.55 2.94 -13.25
N LEU A 364 -18.43 1.67 -13.59
CA LEU A 364 -19.08 0.54 -12.94
C LEU A 364 -17.99 -0.40 -12.44
N TYR A 365 -18.14 -0.87 -11.23
CA TYR A 365 -17.41 -2.02 -10.71
C TYR A 365 -18.42 -2.91 -9.99
N ASP A 366 -18.49 -4.16 -10.42
CA ASP A 366 -19.39 -5.17 -9.89
C ASP A 366 -18.56 -6.38 -9.49
N PHE A 367 -18.55 -6.68 -8.22
CA PHE A 367 -17.99 -7.89 -7.64
C PHE A 367 -19.16 -8.78 -7.21
N ASP A 368 -19.60 -9.62 -8.12
CA ASP A 368 -20.71 -10.56 -7.95
C ASP A 368 -20.14 -11.89 -7.42
N ASN A 369 -20.22 -12.09 -6.11
CA ASN A 369 -19.78 -13.33 -5.46
C ASN A 369 -20.87 -14.39 -5.59
N GLN A 370 -20.65 -15.34 -6.49
CA GLN A 370 -21.56 -16.44 -6.84
C GLN A 370 -21.24 -17.74 -6.08
N THR A 371 -20.45 -17.66 -5.00
CA THR A 371 -20.19 -18.82 -4.15
C THR A 371 -21.48 -19.23 -3.46
N GLU A 372 -21.88 -20.49 -3.59
CA GLU A 372 -23.07 -21.02 -2.91
C GLU A 372 -22.84 -21.02 -1.38
N PRO A 373 -23.69 -20.37 -0.59
CA PRO A 373 -23.62 -20.43 0.85
C PRO A 373 -23.73 -21.86 1.37
N PHE A 374 -23.08 -22.15 2.48
CA PHE A 374 -23.19 -23.43 3.15
C PHE A 374 -23.12 -23.30 4.68
N GLU A 375 -23.83 -24.16 5.35
CA GLU A 375 -23.90 -24.17 6.80
C GLU A 375 -22.63 -24.76 7.44
N LEU A 376 -22.12 -24.07 8.46
CA LEU A 376 -21.10 -24.56 9.37
C LEU A 376 -21.78 -25.08 10.63
N THR A 377 -21.95 -26.40 10.73
CA THR A 377 -22.73 -27.04 11.77
C THR A 377 -22.07 -27.03 13.15
N ASN A 378 -20.76 -26.76 13.21
CA ASN A 378 -20.02 -26.75 14.46
C ASN A 378 -18.96 -25.65 14.43
N ILE A 379 -18.83 -24.93 15.53
CA ILE A 379 -17.76 -23.96 15.73
C ILE A 379 -16.84 -24.43 16.86
N VAL A 380 -15.56 -24.56 16.57
CA VAL A 380 -14.53 -24.83 17.58
C VAL A 380 -13.89 -23.49 17.98
N ARG A 381 -14.15 -23.09 19.22
CA ARG A 381 -13.58 -21.85 19.75
C ARG A 381 -12.19 -22.10 20.33
N LEU A 382 -11.21 -21.31 19.91
CA LEU A 382 -9.83 -21.38 20.39
C LEU A 382 -9.26 -22.81 20.40
N ASP A 383 -9.67 -23.63 19.41
CA ASP A 383 -9.33 -25.06 19.30
C ASP A 383 -9.62 -25.92 20.54
N GLY A 384 -10.40 -25.44 21.48
CA GLY A 384 -10.64 -26.12 22.75
C GLY A 384 -12.10 -26.42 23.08
N THR A 385 -13.02 -25.62 22.63
CA THR A 385 -14.43 -25.76 22.96
C THR A 385 -15.27 -25.95 21.71
N LEU A 386 -15.95 -27.10 21.64
CA LEU A 386 -17.02 -27.30 20.68
C LEU A 386 -18.26 -26.54 21.17
N ALA A 387 -18.58 -25.42 20.56
CA ALA A 387 -19.83 -24.74 20.84
C ALA A 387 -20.92 -25.36 19.96
N PRO A 388 -22.02 -25.86 20.52
CA PRO A 388 -23.24 -26.07 19.77
C PRO A 388 -23.70 -24.68 19.34
N SER A 389 -23.43 -24.35 18.12
CA SER A 389 -23.88 -23.08 17.53
C SER A 389 -25.19 -23.34 16.81
N PRO A 390 -26.13 -22.40 16.80
CA PRO A 390 -27.05 -22.33 15.67
C PRO A 390 -26.18 -22.33 14.42
N ALA A 391 -26.56 -23.10 13.42
CA ALA A 391 -25.83 -23.23 12.19
C ALA A 391 -25.43 -21.82 11.68
N ALA A 392 -24.13 -21.58 11.57
CA ALA A 392 -23.64 -20.36 10.95
C ALA A 392 -23.52 -20.62 9.45
N GLU A 393 -24.14 -19.79 8.65
CA GLU A 393 -24.02 -19.85 7.20
C GLU A 393 -22.84 -18.98 6.75
N THR A 394 -22.13 -19.42 5.72
CA THR A 394 -21.09 -18.59 5.09
C THR A 394 -21.73 -17.43 4.34
N GLU A 395 -21.10 -16.26 4.36
CA GLU A 395 -21.61 -15.03 3.76
C GLU A 395 -20.81 -14.67 2.51
N PRO A 396 -21.26 -15.02 1.29
CA PRO A 396 -20.60 -14.64 0.06
C PRO A 396 -20.77 -13.16 -0.25
N PHE A 397 -19.96 -12.34 0.37
CA PHE A 397 -19.97 -10.88 0.24
C PHE A 397 -19.76 -10.44 -1.21
N GLY A 398 -20.60 -9.54 -1.69
CA GLY A 398 -20.51 -8.90 -3.00
C GLY A 398 -20.88 -7.42 -2.95
N TYR A 399 -20.50 -6.67 -3.98
CA TYR A 399 -20.92 -5.27 -4.08
C TYR A 399 -20.88 -4.74 -5.51
N VAL A 400 -21.78 -3.79 -5.79
CA VAL A 400 -21.84 -3.05 -7.05
C VAL A 400 -21.65 -1.57 -6.76
N ARG A 401 -20.71 -0.95 -7.48
CA ARG A 401 -20.42 0.49 -7.39
C ARG A 401 -20.66 1.16 -8.72
N HIS A 402 -21.52 2.17 -8.73
CA HIS A 402 -21.72 3.08 -9.85
C HIS A 402 -21.17 4.45 -9.50
N PHE A 403 -20.39 5.02 -10.38
CA PHE A 403 -19.95 6.42 -10.27
C PHE A 403 -20.15 7.14 -11.58
N GLY A 404 -20.88 8.26 -11.53
CA GLY A 404 -21.08 9.14 -12.67
C GLY A 404 -20.72 10.57 -12.31
N ASP A 405 -20.01 11.27 -13.21
CA ASP A 405 -19.69 12.67 -13.01
C ASP A 405 -19.71 13.48 -14.29
N VAL A 406 -20.02 14.76 -14.16
CA VAL A 406 -19.99 15.77 -15.23
C VAL A 406 -19.24 16.99 -14.72
N ASP A 407 -18.24 17.45 -15.47
CA ASP A 407 -17.49 18.67 -15.22
C ASP A 407 -17.61 19.61 -16.43
N VAL A 408 -17.89 20.87 -16.18
CA VAL A 408 -17.91 21.94 -17.17
C VAL A 408 -16.91 23.00 -16.79
N SER A 409 -16.03 23.35 -17.72
CA SER A 409 -15.10 24.47 -17.52
C SER A 409 -15.27 25.52 -18.61
N SER A 410 -15.13 26.78 -18.26
CA SER A 410 -15.23 27.92 -19.16
C SER A 410 -14.07 28.89 -18.96
N SER A 411 -13.38 29.21 -20.04
CA SER A 411 -12.29 30.22 -20.10
C SER A 411 -12.74 31.48 -20.88
N ARG A 412 -14.01 31.88 -20.73
CA ARG A 412 -14.58 33.05 -21.40
C ARG A 412 -13.97 34.35 -20.87
N PHE A 413 -13.56 34.37 -19.61
CA PHE A 413 -13.00 35.56 -18.98
C PHE A 413 -11.48 35.61 -19.24
N ARG A 414 -10.97 36.82 -19.46
CA ARG A 414 -9.54 37.03 -19.62
C ARG A 414 -8.82 36.64 -18.31
N HIS A 415 -7.83 35.78 -18.41
CA HIS A 415 -7.00 35.32 -17.28
C HIS A 415 -7.72 34.46 -16.23
N VAL A 416 -9.00 34.12 -16.42
CA VAL A 416 -9.73 33.30 -15.46
C VAL A 416 -10.48 32.16 -16.17
N ALA A 417 -10.36 30.96 -15.68
CA ALA A 417 -11.20 29.83 -16.02
C ALA A 417 -12.02 29.42 -14.80
N LEU A 418 -13.32 29.23 -15.01
CA LEU A 418 -14.25 28.72 -14.02
C LEU A 418 -14.55 27.27 -14.32
N ARG A 419 -14.61 26.44 -13.28
CA ARG A 419 -15.04 25.05 -13.40
C ARG A 419 -16.12 24.74 -12.39
N ALA A 420 -17.13 23.99 -12.80
CA ALA A 420 -18.13 23.40 -11.92
C ALA A 420 -18.31 21.92 -12.29
N GLY A 421 -18.47 21.07 -11.30
CA GLY A 421 -18.66 19.65 -11.46
C GLY A 421 -19.67 19.09 -10.48
N TYR A 422 -20.36 18.05 -10.91
CA TYR A 422 -21.25 17.25 -10.08
C TYR A 422 -20.96 15.78 -10.32
N GLY A 423 -20.87 15.02 -9.23
CA GLY A 423 -20.69 13.57 -9.27
C GLY A 423 -21.66 12.86 -8.34
N VAL A 424 -21.98 11.64 -8.65
CA VAL A 424 -22.75 10.75 -7.78
C VAL A 424 -22.08 9.37 -7.77
N GLU A 425 -21.86 8.84 -6.57
CA GLU A 425 -21.41 7.47 -6.35
C GLU A 425 -22.49 6.73 -5.59
N ARG A 426 -22.87 5.55 -6.10
CA ARG A 426 -23.82 4.66 -5.44
C ARG A 426 -23.19 3.28 -5.28
N ASP A 427 -23.10 2.83 -4.04
CA ASP A 427 -22.66 1.48 -3.68
C ASP A 427 -23.84 0.67 -3.19
N HIS A 428 -23.98 -0.55 -3.69
CA HIS A 428 -24.89 -1.57 -3.16
C HIS A 428 -24.06 -2.78 -2.74
N ARG A 429 -24.29 -3.30 -1.52
CA ARG A 429 -23.50 -4.37 -0.89
C ARG A 429 -24.44 -5.46 -0.39
N THR A 430 -24.03 -6.71 -0.51
CA THR A 430 -24.67 -7.85 0.19
C THR A 430 -24.08 -8.01 1.59
N TYR A 431 -24.80 -8.65 2.51
CA TYR A 431 -24.35 -8.95 3.87
C TYR A 431 -23.84 -7.73 4.65
N ARG A 432 -24.48 -6.57 4.48
CA ARG A 432 -24.18 -5.36 5.24
C ARG A 432 -25.47 -4.75 5.75
N TYR A 433 -25.49 -4.30 7.01
CA TYR A 433 -26.67 -3.68 7.65
C TYR A 433 -27.07 -2.31 7.04
N VAL A 434 -26.20 -1.71 6.21
CA VAL A 434 -26.57 -0.63 5.29
C VAL A 434 -26.19 -1.09 3.88
N GLU A 435 -27.14 -1.65 3.16
CA GLU A 435 -26.89 -2.21 1.84
C GLU A 435 -26.47 -1.15 0.82
N THR A 436 -27.14 -0.02 0.83
CA THR A 436 -26.92 1.02 -0.20
C THR A 436 -26.46 2.33 0.42
N THR A 437 -25.38 2.89 -0.12
CA THR A 437 -24.95 4.26 0.16
C THR A 437 -24.93 5.06 -1.13
N THR A 438 -25.34 6.35 -1.05
CA THR A 438 -25.25 7.29 -2.17
C THR A 438 -24.49 8.53 -1.71
N ASP A 439 -23.42 8.88 -2.43
CA ASP A 439 -22.57 10.05 -2.18
C ASP A 439 -22.73 11.06 -3.32
N HIS A 440 -23.24 12.25 -3.01
CA HIS A 440 -23.37 13.36 -3.94
C HIS A 440 -22.19 14.31 -3.76
N GLN A 441 -21.49 14.64 -4.84
CA GLN A 441 -20.29 15.45 -4.84
C GLN A 441 -20.47 16.68 -5.71
N VAL A 442 -20.21 17.86 -5.16
CA VAL A 442 -20.20 19.14 -5.87
C VAL A 442 -18.79 19.70 -5.83
N ARG A 443 -18.29 20.15 -6.98
CA ARG A 443 -16.96 20.74 -7.12
C ARG A 443 -17.07 22.10 -7.79
N ALA A 444 -16.31 23.08 -7.31
CA ALA A 444 -16.18 24.36 -7.96
C ALA A 444 -14.73 24.81 -7.90
N SER A 445 -14.19 25.33 -8.99
CA SER A 445 -12.85 25.92 -8.97
C SER A 445 -12.75 27.18 -9.83
N VAL A 446 -11.84 28.06 -9.39
CA VAL A 446 -11.40 29.24 -10.14
C VAL A 446 -9.92 29.08 -10.40
N ASP A 447 -9.56 29.04 -11.66
CA ASP A 447 -8.18 28.90 -12.13
C ASP A 447 -7.74 30.20 -12.82
N SER A 448 -6.54 30.70 -12.48
CA SER A 448 -5.92 31.72 -13.30
C SER A 448 -5.37 31.10 -14.58
N VAL A 449 -5.53 31.77 -15.70
CA VAL A 449 -4.99 31.31 -16.98
C VAL A 449 -4.20 32.42 -17.66
N SER A 450 -3.12 32.07 -18.33
CA SER A 450 -2.31 32.99 -19.12
C SER A 450 -1.71 34.17 -18.34
N LEU A 451 -1.44 34.02 -17.06
CA LEU A 451 -0.66 34.98 -16.28
C LEU A 451 0.83 34.74 -16.54
N PRO A 452 1.59 35.77 -16.94
CA PRO A 452 3.02 35.60 -17.28
C PRO A 452 3.89 35.34 -16.03
N TRP A 453 3.41 35.66 -14.86
CA TRP A 453 4.13 35.57 -13.60
C TRP A 453 3.73 34.38 -12.73
N GLY A 454 2.74 33.57 -13.15
CA GLY A 454 2.36 32.37 -12.38
C GLY A 454 0.97 31.83 -12.62
N ALA A 455 0.55 30.95 -11.73
CA ALA A 455 -0.77 30.31 -11.75
C ALA A 455 -1.35 30.27 -10.34
N VAL A 456 -2.66 30.47 -10.23
CA VAL A 456 -3.43 30.34 -8.98
C VAL A 456 -4.67 29.50 -9.25
N ARG A 457 -4.93 28.53 -8.36
CA ARG A 457 -6.18 27.77 -8.31
C ARG A 457 -6.78 27.87 -6.92
N LEU A 458 -8.08 28.15 -6.86
CA LEU A 458 -8.89 27.97 -5.68
C LEU A 458 -9.97 26.93 -5.99
N GLN A 459 -10.17 25.96 -5.11
CA GLN A 459 -11.12 24.88 -5.31
C GLN A 459 -11.90 24.65 -4.02
N TYR A 460 -13.19 24.40 -4.16
CA TYR A 460 -14.10 23.93 -3.12
C TYR A 460 -14.74 22.61 -3.57
N ASP A 461 -14.72 21.64 -2.67
CA ASP A 461 -15.34 20.33 -2.83
C ASP A 461 -16.30 20.10 -1.66
N HIS A 462 -17.54 19.74 -1.96
CA HIS A 462 -18.55 19.29 -1.00
C HIS A 462 -19.01 17.88 -1.35
N SER A 463 -19.13 17.01 -0.35
CA SER A 463 -19.61 15.63 -0.53
C SER A 463 -20.58 15.28 0.60
N LEU A 464 -21.75 14.75 0.22
CA LEU A 464 -22.79 14.31 1.14
C LEU A 464 -23.15 12.85 0.82
N ARG A 465 -22.78 11.96 1.73
CA ARG A 465 -23.14 10.54 1.65
C ARG A 465 -24.33 10.24 2.57
N LYS A 466 -25.29 9.48 2.04
CA LYS A 466 -26.42 8.95 2.80
C LYS A 466 -26.54 7.45 2.56
N GLY A 467 -26.77 6.70 3.64
CA GLY A 467 -27.14 5.28 3.62
C GLY A 467 -28.65 5.11 3.47
N SER A 468 -29.05 4.03 2.79
CA SER A 468 -30.43 3.52 2.86
C SER A 468 -30.67 2.79 4.17
N GLY A 469 -31.90 2.35 4.41
CA GLY A 469 -32.37 1.73 5.66
C GLY A 469 -31.37 0.80 6.33
N LEU A 470 -31.42 0.81 7.63
CA LEU A 470 -30.62 -0.06 8.49
C LEU A 470 -31.35 -1.39 8.63
N ASP A 471 -30.62 -2.49 8.44
CA ASP A 471 -31.10 -3.81 8.80
C ASP A 471 -30.75 -4.08 10.27
N GLU A 472 -31.74 -3.97 11.15
CA GLU A 472 -31.58 -4.18 12.59
C GLU A 472 -31.35 -5.66 12.93
N GLN A 473 -31.86 -6.58 12.14
CA GLN A 473 -31.70 -8.01 12.36
C GLN A 473 -30.21 -8.44 12.28
N VAL A 474 -29.48 -7.90 11.32
CA VAL A 474 -28.04 -8.18 11.19
C VAL A 474 -27.26 -7.73 12.44
N PHE A 475 -27.66 -6.64 13.09
CA PHE A 475 -27.02 -6.22 14.34
C PHE A 475 -27.26 -7.19 15.50
N GLU A 476 -28.48 -7.73 15.61
CA GLU A 476 -28.81 -8.72 16.64
C GLU A 476 -28.01 -10.00 16.43
N GLU A 477 -27.87 -10.46 15.20
CA GLU A 477 -27.13 -11.67 14.84
C GLU A 477 -25.65 -11.59 15.19
N ILE A 478 -25.00 -10.44 14.96
CA ILE A 478 -23.57 -10.26 15.22
C ILE A 478 -23.24 -9.67 16.60
N ASN A 479 -24.26 -9.41 17.43
CA ASN A 479 -24.14 -8.78 18.76
C ASN A 479 -23.36 -7.46 18.74
N GLU A 480 -23.47 -6.67 17.68
CA GLU A 480 -22.86 -5.34 17.59
C GLU A 480 -23.76 -4.25 18.20
N GLN A 481 -23.13 -3.13 18.57
CA GLN A 481 -23.84 -1.94 19.03
C GLN A 481 -24.64 -1.32 17.87
N GLN A 482 -25.97 -1.27 18.02
CA GLN A 482 -26.88 -0.67 17.03
C GLN A 482 -26.56 0.80 16.73
N SER A 483 -25.92 1.49 17.66
CA SER A 483 -25.47 2.88 17.50
C SER A 483 -24.11 3.03 16.79
N LEU A 484 -23.39 1.94 16.56
CA LEU A 484 -22.15 1.93 15.81
C LEU A 484 -22.45 2.05 14.31
N ARG A 485 -21.77 2.97 13.64
CA ARG A 485 -21.73 3.03 12.17
C ARG A 485 -20.28 2.93 11.74
N GLN A 486 -19.98 1.89 10.99
CA GLN A 486 -18.67 1.75 10.39
C GLN A 486 -18.43 2.87 9.37
N PHE A 487 -17.19 3.31 9.24
CA PHE A 487 -16.83 4.53 8.50
C PHE A 487 -17.20 4.50 7.01
N ASP A 488 -17.28 3.32 6.40
CA ASP A 488 -17.59 3.10 4.99
C ASP A 488 -19.09 3.22 4.67
N ILE A 489 -19.98 2.99 5.66
CA ILE A 489 -21.44 3.00 5.49
C ILE A 489 -22.12 4.16 6.27
N ALA A 490 -21.41 4.80 7.19
CA ALA A 490 -21.95 5.92 7.95
C ALA A 490 -22.33 7.09 7.03
N ASN A 491 -23.42 7.79 7.37
CA ASN A 491 -23.73 9.09 6.76
C ASN A 491 -22.57 10.06 6.98
N ARG A 492 -22.23 10.84 5.97
CA ARG A 492 -21.04 11.69 5.98
C ARG A 492 -21.27 13.00 5.25
N SER A 493 -20.87 14.09 5.86
CA SER A 493 -20.69 15.37 5.20
C SER A 493 -19.22 15.76 5.19
N ARG A 494 -18.68 16.11 4.05
CA ARG A 494 -17.28 16.53 3.90
C ARG A 494 -17.19 17.80 3.09
N ASP A 495 -16.48 18.77 3.63
CA ASP A 495 -16.14 20.03 2.98
C ASP A 495 -14.62 20.15 2.84
N ARG A 496 -14.13 20.61 1.71
CA ARG A 496 -12.72 20.87 1.49
C ARG A 496 -12.52 22.13 0.67
N VAL A 497 -11.69 23.03 1.17
CA VAL A 497 -11.19 24.19 0.44
C VAL A 497 -9.70 23.99 0.18
N SER A 498 -9.26 24.19 -1.04
CA SER A 498 -7.84 24.11 -1.38
C SER A 498 -7.39 25.26 -2.26
N ALA A 499 -6.14 25.67 -2.08
CA ALA A 499 -5.48 26.70 -2.87
C ALA A 499 -4.14 26.17 -3.37
N ILE A 500 -3.82 26.44 -4.63
CA ILE A 500 -2.52 26.15 -5.25
C ILE A 500 -2.03 27.45 -5.86
N VAL A 501 -0.80 27.82 -5.53
CA VAL A 501 -0.16 29.04 -6.03
C VAL A 501 1.21 28.68 -6.60
N GLN A 502 1.46 29.12 -7.82
CA GLN A 502 2.78 29.13 -8.43
C GLN A 502 3.10 30.56 -8.82
N TYR A 503 4.22 31.06 -8.37
CA TYR A 503 4.64 32.43 -8.62
C TYR A 503 6.07 32.47 -9.14
N LEU A 504 6.26 33.10 -10.29
CA LEU A 504 7.53 33.21 -11.00
C LEU A 504 7.91 34.69 -11.07
N PRO A 505 8.43 35.28 -9.98
CA PRO A 505 8.82 36.71 -9.95
C PRO A 505 9.90 37.05 -10.97
N THR A 506 10.78 36.08 -11.22
CA THR A 506 11.83 36.16 -12.24
C THR A 506 12.00 34.80 -12.91
N PRO A 507 12.66 34.72 -14.08
CA PRO A 507 12.96 33.38 -14.66
C PRO A 507 13.88 32.50 -13.78
N ALA A 508 14.55 33.09 -12.80
CA ALA A 508 15.47 32.39 -11.90
C ALA A 508 14.81 31.91 -10.60
N ILE A 509 13.65 32.45 -10.24
CA ILE A 509 12.99 32.15 -8.98
C ILE A 509 11.58 31.60 -9.25
N GLY A 510 11.34 30.37 -8.80
CA GLY A 510 10.02 29.75 -8.71
C GLY A 510 9.58 29.63 -7.26
N LEU A 511 8.39 30.13 -6.95
CA LEU A 511 7.74 29.94 -5.65
C LEU A 511 6.49 29.07 -5.85
N SER A 512 6.33 28.06 -5.02
CA SER A 512 5.14 27.20 -5.02
C SER A 512 4.50 27.16 -3.64
N GLY A 513 3.18 27.11 -3.59
CA GLY A 513 2.44 26.96 -2.35
C GLY A 513 1.16 26.18 -2.58
N THR A 514 0.84 25.28 -1.63
CA THR A 514 -0.43 24.58 -1.57
C THR A 514 -0.99 24.68 -0.16
N ALA A 515 -2.29 24.91 -0.05
CA ALA A 515 -3.00 24.87 1.22
C ALA A 515 -4.31 24.13 1.05
N SER A 516 -4.70 23.32 2.03
CA SER A 516 -5.95 22.58 2.02
C SER A 516 -6.54 22.51 3.44
N LEU A 517 -7.82 22.81 3.57
CA LEU A 517 -8.59 22.70 4.80
C LEU A 517 -9.77 21.76 4.52
N GLY A 518 -9.74 20.58 5.13
CA GLY A 518 -10.78 19.56 5.02
C GLY A 518 -11.50 19.37 6.35
N ARG A 519 -12.81 19.24 6.30
CA ARG A 519 -13.65 18.94 7.45
C ARG A 519 -14.62 17.84 7.11
N GLU A 520 -14.63 16.77 7.92
CA GLU A 520 -15.51 15.64 7.73
C GLU A 520 -16.30 15.35 9.01
N ARG A 521 -17.61 15.09 8.87
CA ARG A 521 -18.54 14.84 9.95
C ARG A 521 -19.42 13.64 9.65
N ARG A 522 -19.79 12.86 10.68
CA ARG A 522 -20.71 11.73 10.63
C ARG A 522 -21.87 11.95 11.60
N PRO A 523 -22.89 12.71 11.18
CA PRO A 523 -23.92 13.23 12.09
C PRO A 523 -24.79 12.16 12.75
N ASP A 524 -24.97 11.01 12.09
CA ASP A 524 -25.89 9.95 12.52
C ASP A 524 -25.16 8.75 13.17
N SER A 525 -23.88 8.92 13.51
CA SER A 525 -23.10 7.90 14.21
C SER A 525 -22.91 8.27 15.67
N ALA A 526 -23.44 7.49 16.59
CA ALA A 526 -23.18 7.68 18.02
C ALA A 526 -21.78 7.12 18.40
N PHE A 527 -21.38 6.01 17.80
CA PHE A 527 -20.10 5.35 18.02
C PHE A 527 -19.28 5.23 16.72
N GLY A 528 -18.00 4.89 16.86
CA GLY A 528 -17.02 4.87 15.78
C GLY A 528 -16.44 6.25 15.51
N LEU A 529 -15.99 6.46 14.28
CA LEU A 529 -15.42 7.72 13.83
C LEU A 529 -16.50 8.79 13.70
N GLN A 530 -16.34 9.92 14.42
CA GLN A 530 -17.28 11.03 14.44
C GLN A 530 -16.86 12.16 13.53
N ASP A 531 -15.63 12.61 13.73
CA ASP A 531 -15.04 13.75 13.05
C ASP A 531 -13.66 13.40 12.53
N ASN A 532 -13.30 13.96 11.36
CA ASN A 532 -11.95 13.90 10.82
C ASN A 532 -11.64 15.22 10.09
N ASP A 533 -10.80 16.05 10.71
CA ASP A 533 -10.33 17.30 10.12
C ASP A 533 -8.89 17.12 9.61
N VAL A 534 -8.63 17.55 8.38
CA VAL A 534 -7.31 17.46 7.75
C VAL A 534 -6.90 18.84 7.24
N HIS A 535 -5.78 19.33 7.73
CA HIS A 535 -5.20 20.60 7.30
C HIS A 535 -3.82 20.33 6.72
N SER A 536 -3.56 20.81 5.51
CA SER A 536 -2.28 20.65 4.82
C SER A 536 -1.79 21.99 4.33
N LEU A 537 -0.49 22.24 4.49
CA LEU A 537 0.22 23.38 3.96
C LEU A 537 1.55 22.90 3.38
N ALA A 538 1.89 23.31 2.16
CA ALA A 538 3.24 23.14 1.63
C ALA A 538 3.69 24.41 0.91
N ALA A 539 4.98 24.72 1.02
CA ALA A 539 5.63 25.83 0.34
C ALA A 539 6.99 25.39 -0.19
N GLY A 540 7.35 25.89 -1.37
CA GLY A 540 8.61 25.57 -2.00
C GLY A 540 9.22 26.78 -2.72
N VAL A 541 10.54 26.80 -2.79
CA VAL A 541 11.34 27.78 -3.51
C VAL A 541 12.34 27.02 -4.36
N ASP A 542 12.31 27.28 -5.66
CA ASP A 542 13.32 26.85 -6.63
C ASP A 542 14.10 28.08 -7.09
N TYR A 543 15.41 28.05 -6.98
CA TYR A 543 16.27 29.15 -7.33
C TYR A 543 17.42 28.71 -8.24
N THR A 544 17.39 29.19 -9.47
CA THR A 544 18.49 29.05 -10.41
C THR A 544 19.44 30.23 -10.23
N LEU A 545 20.45 30.05 -9.36
CA LEU A 545 21.42 31.11 -9.05
C LEU A 545 22.24 31.55 -10.28
N THR A 546 22.65 30.54 -11.06
CA THR A 546 23.39 30.72 -12.34
C THR A 546 23.06 29.51 -13.22
N ALA A 547 23.57 29.51 -14.46
CA ALA A 547 23.50 28.28 -15.29
C ALA A 547 24.18 27.06 -14.64
N ASN A 548 24.97 27.27 -13.59
CA ASN A 548 25.75 26.22 -12.90
C ASN A 548 25.37 26.00 -11.45
N ALA A 549 24.26 26.58 -10.97
CA ALA A 549 23.83 26.38 -9.60
C ALA A 549 22.31 26.44 -9.48
N ILE A 550 21.69 25.35 -9.04
CA ILE A 550 20.24 25.21 -8.78
C ILE A 550 20.06 24.84 -7.33
N ALA A 551 19.23 25.60 -6.61
CA ALA A 551 18.84 25.29 -5.24
C ALA A 551 17.33 25.15 -5.15
N SER A 552 16.87 24.13 -4.42
CA SER A 552 15.45 23.92 -4.13
C SER A 552 15.28 23.68 -2.63
N VAL A 553 14.27 24.33 -2.04
CA VAL A 553 13.87 24.10 -0.64
C VAL A 553 12.37 24.00 -0.61
N SER A 554 11.84 22.99 0.08
CA SER A 554 10.41 22.85 0.35
C SER A 554 10.12 22.42 1.79
N TYR A 555 8.99 22.88 2.28
CA TYR A 555 8.46 22.52 3.58
C TYR A 555 7.00 22.17 3.46
N GLY A 556 6.60 21.07 4.11
CA GLY A 556 5.23 20.60 4.24
C GLY A 556 4.82 20.46 5.70
N TYR A 557 3.55 20.75 5.96
CA TYR A 557 2.92 20.55 7.26
C TYR A 557 1.52 19.98 7.07
N ASP A 558 1.27 18.83 7.70
CA ASP A 558 -0.05 18.20 7.75
C ASP A 558 -0.49 18.05 9.21
N ALA A 559 -1.75 18.38 9.48
CA ALA A 559 -2.38 18.19 10.77
C ALA A 559 -3.67 17.39 10.61
N TYR A 560 -3.78 16.31 11.38
CA TYR A 560 -4.96 15.45 11.43
C TYR A 560 -5.57 15.53 12.81
N ARG A 561 -6.90 15.72 12.87
CA ARG A 561 -7.66 15.72 14.11
C ARG A 561 -8.85 14.78 13.95
N THR A 562 -8.84 13.72 14.74
CA THR A 562 -9.86 12.68 14.67
C THR A 562 -10.57 12.55 16.01
N LEU A 563 -11.89 12.41 16.00
CA LEU A 563 -12.70 12.09 17.17
C LEU A 563 -13.35 10.72 16.95
N GLN A 564 -13.13 9.80 17.88
CA GLN A 564 -13.80 8.51 17.95
C GLN A 564 -14.55 8.36 19.27
N ARG A 565 -15.70 7.67 19.24
CA ARG A 565 -16.48 7.30 20.43
C ARG A 565 -16.71 5.81 20.47
N SER A 566 -16.76 5.25 21.67
CA SER A 566 -17.02 3.83 21.90
C SER A 566 -17.63 3.62 23.30
N ARG A 567 -18.06 2.40 23.57
CA ARG A 567 -18.54 1.94 24.89
C ARG A 567 -17.71 0.73 25.33
N GLN A 568 -17.26 0.75 26.59
CA GLN A 568 -16.67 -0.45 27.18
C GLN A 568 -17.78 -1.36 27.69
N ALA A 569 -18.12 -2.38 26.94
CA ALA A 569 -19.24 -3.26 27.25
C ALA A 569 -18.92 -4.71 26.84
N ASN A 570 -19.55 -5.66 27.52
CA ASN A 570 -19.63 -7.04 27.07
C ASN A 570 -20.83 -7.21 26.14
N PRO A 571 -20.82 -8.23 25.26
CA PRO A 571 -21.96 -8.54 24.40
C PRO A 571 -23.24 -8.86 25.22
N PRO A 572 -24.44 -8.67 24.64
CA PRO A 572 -25.69 -9.11 25.27
C PRO A 572 -25.64 -10.57 25.69
N PRO A 573 -26.30 -10.98 26.80
CA PRO A 573 -27.23 -10.19 27.62
C PRO A 573 -26.59 -9.35 28.74
N ASP A 574 -25.32 -9.05 28.72
CA ASP A 574 -24.63 -8.28 29.77
C ASP A 574 -25.23 -6.87 29.85
N PRO A 575 -25.61 -6.38 31.05
CA PRO A 575 -26.23 -5.05 31.21
C PRO A 575 -25.27 -3.90 30.84
N THR A 576 -23.95 -4.12 30.82
CA THR A 576 -22.95 -3.12 30.41
C THR A 576 -23.10 -2.70 28.96
N PHE A 577 -23.71 -3.57 28.13
CA PHE A 577 -23.95 -3.29 26.71
C PHE A 577 -24.81 -2.04 26.48
N PHE A 578 -25.74 -1.76 27.38
CA PHE A 578 -26.67 -0.63 27.30
C PHE A 578 -26.34 0.51 28.26
N ASP A 579 -25.27 0.42 29.07
CA ASP A 579 -24.93 1.43 30.09
C ASP A 579 -24.13 2.59 29.49
N GLU A 580 -24.79 3.71 29.22
CA GLU A 580 -24.18 4.94 28.68
C GLU A 580 -23.09 5.53 29.58
N ARG A 581 -23.03 5.20 30.88
CA ARG A 581 -21.99 5.63 31.80
C ARG A 581 -20.66 4.95 31.52
N ARG A 582 -20.63 4.01 30.60
CA ARG A 582 -19.43 3.31 30.12
C ARG A 582 -18.93 3.83 28.78
N ASP A 583 -19.48 4.93 28.31
CA ASP A 583 -19.04 5.59 27.07
C ASP A 583 -17.73 6.35 27.32
N TRP A 584 -16.89 6.30 26.31
CA TRP A 584 -15.62 7.01 26.26
C TRP A 584 -15.34 7.57 24.87
N GLN A 585 -14.48 8.55 24.79
CA GLN A 585 -14.03 9.09 23.50
C GLN A 585 -12.52 9.28 23.47
N THR A 586 -11.97 9.22 22.29
CA THR A 586 -10.57 9.52 22.00
C THR A 586 -10.47 10.62 20.97
N ARG A 587 -9.62 11.61 21.25
CA ARG A 587 -9.15 12.60 20.27
C ARG A 587 -7.72 12.24 19.90
N MET A 588 -7.49 12.00 18.62
CA MET A 588 -6.13 11.88 18.06
C MET A 588 -5.78 13.21 17.40
N ASN A 589 -4.63 13.75 17.76
CA ASN A 589 -4.02 14.90 17.09
C ASN A 589 -2.65 14.48 16.57
N GLU A 590 -2.47 14.56 15.26
CA GLU A 590 -1.22 14.21 14.59
C GLU A 590 -0.71 15.42 13.81
N HIS A 591 0.59 15.64 13.86
CA HIS A 591 1.28 16.75 13.20
C HIS A 591 2.51 16.21 12.48
N VAL A 592 2.51 16.31 11.15
CA VAL A 592 3.59 15.83 10.29
C VAL A 592 4.30 17.02 9.67
N HIS A 593 5.61 17.08 9.83
CA HIS A 593 6.48 18.07 9.20
C HIS A 593 7.37 17.37 8.19
N THR A 594 7.40 17.89 6.97
CA THR A 594 8.28 17.40 5.89
C THR A 594 9.20 18.52 5.45
N PHE A 595 10.48 18.25 5.33
CA PHE A 595 11.47 19.22 4.86
C PHE A 595 12.34 18.59 3.79
N ASN A 596 12.50 19.27 2.65
CA ASN A 596 13.40 18.87 1.57
C ASN A 596 14.26 20.06 1.16
N ALA A 597 15.55 19.83 0.97
CA ALA A 597 16.49 20.82 0.46
C ALA A 597 17.48 20.16 -0.50
N SER A 598 17.76 20.79 -1.62
CA SER A 598 18.80 20.32 -2.53
C SER A 598 19.59 21.49 -3.14
N LEU A 599 20.86 21.25 -3.39
CA LEU A 599 21.76 22.12 -4.12
C LEU A 599 22.48 21.31 -5.19
N GLU A 600 22.34 21.69 -6.43
CA GLU A 600 23.02 21.07 -7.57
C GLU A 600 23.99 22.07 -8.18
N LEU A 601 25.25 21.69 -8.26
CA LEU A 601 26.35 22.44 -8.86
C LEU A 601 26.95 21.61 -10.00
N PRO A 602 26.41 21.72 -11.23
CA PRO A 602 26.86 20.92 -12.38
C PRO A 602 28.36 21.15 -12.73
N HIS A 603 28.90 22.30 -12.36
CA HIS A 603 30.29 22.70 -12.59
C HIS A 603 30.87 23.43 -11.38
N VAL A 604 31.05 22.72 -10.23
CA VAL A 604 31.74 23.27 -9.05
C VAL A 604 33.23 23.53 -9.35
N ALA A 605 33.82 22.75 -10.26
CA ALA A 605 35.13 22.91 -10.86
C ALA A 605 35.08 22.35 -12.30
N PRO A 606 36.11 22.57 -13.15
CA PRO A 606 36.16 21.94 -14.48
C PRO A 606 35.89 20.42 -14.40
N ALA A 607 34.96 19.94 -15.19
CA ALA A 607 34.55 18.54 -15.28
C ALA A 607 34.07 17.91 -13.95
N THR A 608 33.68 18.74 -12.97
CA THR A 608 33.27 18.27 -11.63
C THR A 608 31.88 18.79 -11.28
N SER A 609 30.97 17.88 -10.94
CA SER A 609 29.63 18.19 -10.41
C SER A 609 29.51 17.79 -8.94
N LEU A 610 28.75 18.57 -8.18
CA LEU A 610 28.41 18.32 -6.79
C LEU A 610 26.90 18.44 -6.62
N ARG A 611 26.32 17.45 -5.91
CA ARG A 611 24.95 17.49 -5.43
C ARG A 611 24.93 17.30 -3.92
N VAL A 612 24.18 18.15 -3.23
CA VAL A 612 23.90 18.03 -1.80
C VAL A 612 22.39 17.99 -1.65
N ALA A 613 21.86 17.03 -0.87
CA ALA A 613 20.43 16.94 -0.62
C ALA A 613 20.15 16.53 0.82
N TYR A 614 19.04 17.01 1.35
CA TYR A 614 18.45 16.59 2.61
C TYR A 614 16.94 16.39 2.44
N ASP A 615 16.45 15.24 2.88
CA ASP A 615 15.02 14.89 2.94
C ASP A 615 14.70 14.45 4.38
N GLY A 616 13.69 15.06 5.00
CA GLY A 616 13.33 14.76 6.38
C GLY A 616 11.83 14.80 6.64
N VAL A 617 11.39 13.93 7.56
CA VAL A 617 10.03 13.88 8.08
C VAL A 617 10.10 13.79 9.60
N HIS A 618 9.25 14.55 10.27
CA HIS A 618 9.05 14.47 11.70
C HIS A 618 7.56 14.45 12.01
N ASP A 619 7.11 13.38 12.67
CA ASP A 619 5.73 13.15 13.06
C ASP A 619 5.58 13.15 14.58
N ARG A 620 4.44 13.66 15.07
CA ARG A 620 4.00 13.61 16.46
C ARG A 620 2.52 13.31 16.54
N SER A 621 2.16 12.31 17.33
CA SER A 621 0.78 11.89 17.56
C SER A 621 0.45 11.85 19.04
N ARG A 622 -0.70 12.43 19.42
CA ARG A 622 -1.25 12.40 20.77
C ARG A 622 -2.63 11.77 20.77
N TYR A 623 -2.85 10.88 21.73
CA TYR A 623 -4.13 10.24 22.00
C TYR A 623 -4.68 10.76 23.33
N LEU A 624 -5.79 11.48 23.30
CA LEU A 624 -6.42 12.06 24.47
C LEU A 624 -7.72 11.29 24.77
N TYR A 625 -7.71 10.52 25.85
CA TYR A 625 -8.87 9.78 26.32
C TYR A 625 -9.71 10.62 27.26
N GLU A 626 -11.01 10.67 26.99
CA GLU A 626 -11.97 11.47 27.74
C GLU A 626 -13.15 10.60 28.17
N LEU A 627 -13.56 10.73 29.43
CA LEU A 627 -14.74 10.10 30.02
C LEU A 627 -15.79 11.17 30.34
N ALA A 628 -17.06 10.82 30.24
CA ALA A 628 -18.13 11.70 30.73
C ALA A 628 -18.03 11.89 32.25
N PRO A 629 -18.47 13.00 32.81
CA PRO A 629 -18.47 13.23 34.29
C PRO A 629 -19.26 12.17 35.06
N SER A 630 -20.30 11.58 34.44
CA SER A 630 -21.13 10.50 34.99
C SER A 630 -20.56 9.11 34.79
N SER A 631 -19.36 8.98 34.23
CA SER A 631 -18.78 7.67 33.86
C SER A 631 -18.55 6.80 35.10
N THR A 632 -18.83 5.52 34.94
CA THR A 632 -18.48 4.46 35.91
C THR A 632 -17.15 3.80 35.61
N LEU A 633 -16.48 4.20 34.53
CA LEU A 633 -15.17 3.68 34.15
C LEU A 633 -14.07 4.32 35.01
N THR A 634 -13.05 3.53 35.27
CA THR A 634 -11.82 4.07 35.88
C THR A 634 -11.12 4.98 34.88
N PRO A 635 -10.75 6.21 35.26
CA PRO A 635 -9.99 7.09 34.39
C PRO A 635 -8.71 6.45 33.89
N VAL A 636 -8.48 6.47 32.60
CA VAL A 636 -7.26 5.96 31.96
C VAL A 636 -6.16 7.00 32.09
N GLN A 637 -4.94 6.55 32.44
CA GLN A 637 -3.77 7.42 32.36
C GLN A 637 -3.54 7.79 30.89
N GLN A 638 -3.29 9.08 30.63
CA GLN A 638 -3.01 9.55 29.27
C GLN A 638 -1.73 8.90 28.76
N LEU A 639 -1.78 8.43 27.52
CA LEU A 639 -0.63 7.83 26.86
C LEU A 639 0.43 8.89 26.54
N PRO A 640 1.72 8.55 26.58
CA PRO A 640 2.79 9.42 26.10
C PRO A 640 2.58 9.81 24.64
N GLU A 641 3.17 10.94 24.24
CA GLU A 641 3.21 11.33 22.83
C GLU A 641 4.07 10.34 22.04
N VAL A 642 3.54 9.87 20.92
CA VAL A 642 4.31 9.08 19.95
C VAL A 642 4.98 10.04 18.98
N SER A 643 6.29 9.87 18.74
CA SER A 643 7.00 10.65 17.73
C SER A 643 7.91 9.78 16.89
N THR A 644 8.00 10.14 15.59
CA THR A 644 8.89 9.47 14.64
C THR A 644 9.64 10.51 13.82
N SER A 645 10.94 10.33 13.69
CA SER A 645 11.79 11.15 12.82
C SER A 645 12.50 10.25 11.81
N PHE A 646 12.52 10.68 10.57
CA PHE A 646 13.28 10.05 9.50
C PHE A 646 13.99 11.13 8.70
N GLY A 647 15.27 10.94 8.37
CA GLY A 647 16.04 11.89 7.59
C GLY A 647 17.11 11.22 6.75
N VAL A 648 17.32 11.75 5.57
CA VAL A 648 18.40 11.34 4.66
C VAL A 648 19.19 12.58 4.24
N PHE A 649 20.47 12.61 4.56
CA PHE A 649 21.41 13.61 4.03
C PHE A 649 22.35 12.94 3.05
N SER A 650 22.55 13.53 1.88
CA SER A 650 23.44 12.99 0.86
C SER A 650 24.34 14.07 0.24
N VAL A 651 25.55 13.68 -0.08
CA VAL A 651 26.54 14.45 -0.85
C VAL A 651 27.11 13.55 -1.93
N ASP A 652 27.00 13.95 -3.19
CA ASP A 652 27.52 13.22 -4.34
C ASP A 652 28.46 14.14 -5.13
N LEU A 653 29.72 13.75 -5.25
CA LEU A 653 30.75 14.39 -6.07
C LEU A 653 31.10 13.48 -7.24
N ARG A 654 31.02 13.99 -8.46
CA ARG A 654 31.41 13.29 -9.67
C ARG A 654 32.44 14.11 -10.45
N HIS A 655 33.55 13.49 -10.83
CA HIS A 655 34.60 14.09 -11.65
C HIS A 655 34.80 13.28 -12.93
N THR A 656 34.77 13.94 -14.05
CA THR A 656 35.05 13.36 -15.38
C THR A 656 36.53 13.38 -15.64
N LEU A 657 37.19 12.22 -15.58
CA LEU A 657 38.64 12.03 -15.76
C LEU A 657 39.04 12.11 -17.24
N SER A 658 38.17 11.63 -18.11
CA SER A 658 38.35 11.69 -19.56
C SER A 658 36.99 11.62 -20.26
N SER A 659 36.94 11.69 -21.58
CA SER A 659 35.71 11.52 -22.37
C SER A 659 35.02 10.18 -22.15
N ARG A 660 35.70 9.19 -21.58
CA ARG A 660 35.17 7.83 -21.35
C ARG A 660 35.15 7.39 -19.89
N LEU A 661 35.79 8.13 -18.99
CA LEU A 661 35.97 7.70 -17.61
C LEU A 661 35.55 8.80 -16.64
N ALA A 662 34.69 8.46 -15.69
CA ALA A 662 34.33 9.32 -14.59
C ALA A 662 34.46 8.57 -13.25
N ALA A 663 34.91 9.28 -12.22
CA ALA A 663 34.95 8.79 -10.85
C ALA A 663 33.95 9.56 -9.99
N GLY A 664 33.36 8.89 -9.01
CA GLY A 664 32.43 9.49 -8.08
C GLY A 664 32.69 9.04 -6.64
N VAL A 665 32.42 9.96 -5.71
CA VAL A 665 32.40 9.71 -4.28
C VAL A 665 31.10 10.26 -3.75
N GLY A 666 30.32 9.40 -3.06
CA GLY A 666 29.11 9.79 -2.38
C GLY A 666 29.19 9.50 -0.89
N TYR A 667 28.51 10.34 -0.13
CA TYR A 667 28.26 10.12 1.29
C TYR A 667 26.77 10.23 1.55
N ARG A 668 26.24 9.31 2.37
CA ARG A 668 24.84 9.30 2.79
C ARG A 668 24.77 9.01 4.27
N LEU A 669 23.98 9.82 4.97
CA LEU A 669 23.56 9.62 6.34
C LEU A 669 22.06 9.34 6.33
N ASP A 670 21.67 8.17 6.84
CA ASP A 670 20.28 7.81 7.11
C ASP A 670 20.05 7.84 8.61
N HIS A 671 19.10 8.65 9.01
CA HIS A 671 18.68 8.82 10.40
C HIS A 671 17.26 8.32 10.59
N PHE A 672 17.03 7.52 11.62
CA PHE A 672 15.70 7.13 12.07
C PHE A 672 15.65 7.13 13.59
N ASP A 673 14.66 7.81 14.14
CA ASP A 673 14.35 7.79 15.57
C ASP A 673 12.84 7.63 15.78
N THR A 674 12.45 6.86 16.80
CA THR A 674 11.06 6.69 17.19
C THR A 674 10.94 6.61 18.70
N ASN A 675 10.00 7.38 19.24
CA ASN A 675 9.58 7.31 20.64
C ASN A 675 8.12 6.84 20.66
N ASP A 676 7.95 5.52 20.70
CA ASP A 676 6.64 4.87 20.74
C ASP A 676 6.60 3.96 21.97
N PHE A 677 5.69 4.23 22.90
CA PHE A 677 5.51 3.46 24.12
C PHE A 677 5.19 1.98 23.84
N ALA A 678 4.59 1.66 22.69
CA ALA A 678 4.31 0.28 22.28
C ALA A 678 5.55 -0.46 21.77
N LEU A 679 6.64 0.24 21.47
CA LEU A 679 7.90 -0.31 20.98
C LEU A 679 9.04 -0.21 21.99
N GLY A 680 8.74 0.20 23.23
CA GLY A 680 9.73 0.40 24.28
C GLY A 680 10.41 -0.90 24.75
N PRO A 681 11.57 -0.78 25.41
CA PRO A 681 12.22 -1.89 26.10
C PRO A 681 11.26 -2.58 27.06
N GLY A 682 11.33 -3.90 27.15
CA GLY A 682 10.46 -4.72 28.00
C GLY A 682 9.13 -5.14 27.32
N ILE A 683 8.67 -4.43 26.30
CA ILE A 683 7.54 -4.86 25.46
C ILE A 683 8.03 -5.71 24.31
N MET A 684 9.12 -5.29 23.69
CA MET A 684 9.64 -5.95 22.48
C MET A 684 10.74 -6.97 22.77
N ASP A 685 11.28 -7.02 23.98
CA ASP A 685 12.31 -8.00 24.37
C ASP A 685 11.66 -9.31 24.81
N THR A 686 11.78 -10.34 23.98
CA THR A 686 11.29 -11.69 24.32
C THR A 686 12.23 -12.37 25.31
N PRO A 687 11.72 -13.04 26.32
CA PRO A 687 10.33 -13.21 26.77
C PRO A 687 10.03 -12.42 28.06
N LEU A 688 10.23 -11.13 28.07
CA LEU A 688 10.07 -10.31 29.28
C LEU A 688 8.62 -10.09 29.72
N ILE A 689 7.66 -10.18 28.78
CA ILE A 689 6.24 -10.06 29.08
C ILE A 689 5.68 -11.45 29.38
N PRO A 690 5.03 -11.67 30.56
CA PRO A 690 4.55 -13.00 30.95
C PRO A 690 3.48 -13.60 30.04
N THR A 691 2.85 -12.78 29.21
CA THR A 691 1.71 -13.15 28.35
C THR A 691 2.01 -13.04 26.86
N PHE A 692 3.26 -12.68 26.51
CA PHE A 692 3.61 -12.43 25.13
C PHE A 692 5.00 -12.96 24.75
N LEU A 693 5.03 -13.80 23.73
CA LEU A 693 6.25 -14.36 23.16
C LEU A 693 6.43 -13.80 21.74
N ASN A 694 7.36 -12.84 21.57
CA ASN A 694 7.57 -12.14 20.30
C ASN A 694 8.89 -12.56 19.60
N LEU A 695 9.13 -12.04 18.41
CA LEU A 695 10.31 -12.33 17.58
C LEU A 695 11.42 -11.27 17.72
N GLN A 696 11.26 -10.25 18.55
CA GLN A 696 12.20 -9.12 18.65
C GLN A 696 12.46 -8.39 17.32
N TYR A 697 11.53 -8.39 16.37
CA TYR A 697 11.70 -7.83 15.02
C TYR A 697 11.42 -6.31 14.93
N GLN A 698 11.58 -5.57 15.99
CA GLN A 698 11.28 -4.14 16.03
C GLN A 698 12.25 -3.29 15.23
N TRP A 699 11.78 -2.16 14.77
CA TRP A 699 12.61 -1.15 14.14
C TRP A 699 13.23 -0.22 15.19
N ARG A 700 14.49 -0.40 15.44
CA ARG A 700 15.25 0.41 16.41
C ARG A 700 15.73 1.71 15.78
N PRO A 701 15.92 2.79 16.59
CA PRO A 701 16.59 4.00 16.13
C PRO A 701 17.97 3.69 15.57
N TYR A 702 18.36 4.42 14.51
CA TYR A 702 19.68 4.26 13.91
C TYR A 702 20.20 5.54 13.25
N ASP A 703 21.54 5.65 13.20
CA ASP A 703 22.29 6.53 12.33
C ASP A 703 23.25 5.68 11.48
N VAL A 704 22.97 5.60 10.18
CA VAL A 704 23.78 4.81 9.26
C VAL A 704 24.54 5.71 8.31
N HIS A 705 25.86 5.63 8.37
CA HIS A 705 26.78 6.34 7.50
C HIS A 705 27.21 5.44 6.35
N THR A 706 26.99 5.85 5.12
CA THR A 706 27.39 5.08 3.94
C THR A 706 28.24 5.93 3.01
N ILE A 707 29.39 5.38 2.61
CA ILE A 707 30.26 5.96 1.60
C ILE A 707 30.13 5.13 0.33
N TYR A 708 29.93 5.79 -0.78
CA TYR A 708 29.86 5.20 -2.11
C TYR A 708 31.06 5.63 -2.92
N LEU A 709 31.75 4.66 -3.49
CA LEU A 709 32.79 4.89 -4.51
C LEU A 709 32.26 4.37 -5.83
N ARG A 710 32.42 5.13 -6.91
CA ARG A 710 31.91 4.78 -8.24
C ARG A 710 32.98 5.04 -9.30
N LEU A 711 33.09 4.14 -10.25
CA LEU A 711 33.89 4.28 -11.44
C LEU A 711 33.00 3.95 -12.65
N ALA A 712 32.71 4.95 -13.44
CA ALA A 712 31.90 4.84 -14.65
C ALA A 712 32.78 4.87 -15.88
N TYR A 713 32.66 3.86 -16.74
CA TYR A 713 33.36 3.77 -18.02
C TYR A 713 32.35 3.73 -19.17
N THR A 714 32.47 4.65 -20.09
CA THR A 714 31.66 4.75 -21.33
C THR A 714 32.45 4.19 -22.50
N PHE A 715 31.90 3.27 -23.29
CA PHE A 715 32.60 2.57 -24.36
C PHE A 715 31.86 2.55 -25.70
#